data_76ef4ea7887688ee003abc1130d53079
#
_entry.id   76ef4ea7887688ee003abc1130d53079
#
_cell.length_a   1.000
_cell.length_b   1.000
_cell.length_c   1.000
_cell.angle_alpha   90.00
_cell.angle_beta   90.00
_cell.angle_gamma   90.00
#
_symmetry.space_group_name_H-M   'P 1'
#
loop_
_entity.id
_entity.type
_entity.pdbx_description
1 polymer ?
#
loop_
_entity_poly.entity_id
_entity_poly.type
_entity_poly.pdbx_seq_one_letter_code
_entity_poly.pdbx_strand_id
1 'polypeptide(L)'
;MASHLADVQAKPIPTNTKLFSMLALLNAYVPDSYLIMEECQQILGPPDPIYGGPPFEDRMKPFSDLLRVSGSRVDLVHPDIAMKRLADLNIRRSSVARSCIFLLCGEQAQPNTVRFVKDLLTKREMGQKGKEKFSHLIKDIIKEETFGQALRVLKNASNKFKDKHIFPQTVARLYYVGGSKPNFKKAEIWAKEAIERAQNNSYAADTLGQVYKNHLLKKVKLPYEIKGIAEKAFEAFRDVENKAQRELGRELSEWVGSGNFSDGFNNRGHFGFIQVAKIISGKYRRLHPFKQTLKSEVEDKFEFFEWYLSYSKLDKITVEPDYFWKDVATCYKAYTGEDAADSTSFPALVDCLNHGLFVSKERRAKFSVTEKTQSDLEQIRDELKTDYENNVDDVQVAERYVLSNIILSNKVPDSPQQPLVIELQQILQRFLSTGVHESDPEFYLLVLLLFWPEENPRTGEENDNEELNTPETEEDQLRDQPSEEVSINKDDPGENPEQPPLGLISDPDLEHCVTLMEKTYDNVYGKYLRGRYLLPLFFLGKGRGLSRWIHRSRLDAVVQRHVETESDNDPSEPNPNKTKRKKINHMWKSGDVWELPEIQNMLQPIQIETTQQREEAKVTVDCVGGKNITSRIDDKPIKSPVRFYLGFNIRGPVVFYVGAPLNASE
;
A
#
# COMPACT_ATOMS: atom_id res chain seq x y z
N MET A 1 -14.61 -53.30 2.07
CA MET A 1 -13.77 -53.99 1.08
C MET A 1 -14.20 -53.84 -0.39
N ALA A 2 -15.29 -53.15 -0.70
CA ALA A 2 -15.80 -53.02 -2.08
C ALA A 2 -15.32 -51.77 -2.87
N SER A 3 -14.47 -50.92 -2.30
CA SER A 3 -14.02 -49.67 -2.97
C SER A 3 -12.59 -49.74 -3.55
N HIS A 4 -11.89 -50.89 -3.37
CA HIS A 4 -10.53 -51.08 -3.87
C HIS A 4 -10.43 -51.83 -5.22
N LEU A 5 -11.54 -52.38 -5.70
CA LEU A 5 -11.56 -53.22 -6.90
C LEU A 5 -11.92 -52.49 -8.19
N ALA A 6 -12.30 -51.21 -8.14
CA ALA A 6 -12.69 -50.46 -9.35
C ALA A 6 -11.51 -49.76 -10.10
N ASP A 7 -10.28 -49.82 -9.58
CA ASP A 7 -9.11 -49.18 -10.20
C ASP A 7 -8.23 -50.18 -11.04
N VAL A 8 -8.67 -51.41 -11.22
CA VAL A 8 -7.78 -52.49 -11.69
C VAL A 8 -7.89 -52.78 -13.19
N GLN A 9 -8.72 -52.11 -13.99
CA GLN A 9 -8.82 -52.39 -15.45
C GLN A 9 -8.97 -51.15 -16.33
N ALA A 10 -8.32 -50.05 -16.03
CA ALA A 10 -8.17 -48.97 -17.03
C ALA A 10 -7.01 -49.34 -17.96
N LYS A 11 -7.30 -49.58 -19.26
CA LYS A 11 -6.25 -49.74 -20.29
C LYS A 11 -5.25 -48.59 -20.17
N PRO A 12 -3.94 -48.83 -20.29
CA PRO A 12 -2.94 -47.77 -20.22
C PRO A 12 -3.23 -46.70 -21.27
N ILE A 13 -3.34 -45.45 -20.84
CA ILE A 13 -3.56 -44.31 -21.73
C ILE A 13 -2.37 -44.21 -22.69
N PRO A 14 -2.57 -44.15 -24.02
CA PRO A 14 -1.50 -44.01 -25.01
C PRO A 14 -0.63 -42.78 -24.71
N THR A 15 0.67 -42.85 -25.04
CA THR A 15 1.63 -41.80 -24.73
C THR A 15 1.31 -40.46 -25.41
N ASN A 16 0.83 -40.49 -26.68
CA ASN A 16 0.35 -39.30 -27.39
C ASN A 16 -0.87 -38.66 -26.72
N THR A 17 -1.84 -39.46 -26.28
CA THR A 17 -3.00 -38.96 -25.51
C THR A 17 -2.59 -38.38 -24.17
N LYS A 18 -1.58 -38.97 -23.53
CA LYS A 18 -1.02 -38.47 -22.27
C LYS A 18 -0.31 -37.12 -22.44
N LEU A 19 0.54 -37.01 -23.48
CA LEU A 19 1.21 -35.73 -23.80
C LEU A 19 0.21 -34.65 -24.17
N PHE A 20 -0.75 -34.98 -25.08
CA PHE A 20 -1.81 -34.05 -25.44
C PHE A 20 -2.61 -33.55 -24.20
N SER A 21 -2.96 -34.49 -23.30
CA SER A 21 -3.70 -34.16 -22.09
C SER A 21 -2.92 -33.17 -21.19
N MET A 22 -1.60 -33.33 -21.07
CA MET A 22 -0.74 -32.42 -20.28
C MET A 22 -0.64 -31.03 -20.92
N LEU A 23 -0.43 -30.97 -22.25
CA LEU A 23 -0.45 -29.68 -22.98
C LEU A 23 -1.80 -28.99 -22.85
N ALA A 24 -2.91 -29.74 -23.03
CA ALA A 24 -4.26 -29.18 -22.89
C ALA A 24 -4.50 -28.62 -21.51
N LEU A 25 -4.11 -29.32 -20.46
CA LEU A 25 -4.27 -28.83 -19.09
C LEU A 25 -3.40 -27.60 -18.81
N LEU A 26 -2.15 -27.59 -19.24
CA LEU A 26 -1.24 -26.46 -19.05
C LEU A 26 -1.77 -25.23 -19.78
N ASN A 27 -2.05 -25.31 -21.08
CA ASN A 27 -2.45 -24.16 -21.86
C ASN A 27 -3.82 -23.59 -21.46
N ALA A 28 -4.75 -24.41 -20.97
CA ALA A 28 -6.06 -23.95 -20.51
C ALA A 28 -6.01 -23.18 -19.18
N TYR A 29 -5.07 -23.51 -18.29
CA TYR A 29 -5.01 -22.93 -16.94
C TYR A 29 -3.82 -21.99 -16.71
N VAL A 30 -2.80 -22.04 -17.57
CA VAL A 30 -1.60 -21.21 -17.47
C VAL A 30 -1.36 -20.55 -18.84
N PRO A 31 -1.80 -19.30 -19.04
CA PRO A 31 -1.57 -18.58 -20.29
C PRO A 31 -0.09 -18.58 -20.70
N ASP A 32 0.16 -18.67 -22.00
CA ASP A 32 1.51 -18.66 -22.59
C ASP A 32 2.42 -19.83 -22.16
N SER A 33 1.83 -20.91 -21.62
CA SER A 33 2.58 -22.11 -21.30
C SER A 33 2.85 -22.97 -22.55
N TYR A 34 4.00 -23.62 -22.57
CA TYR A 34 4.45 -24.49 -23.64
C TYR A 34 5.33 -25.62 -23.06
N LEU A 35 5.56 -26.68 -23.83
CA LEU A 35 6.63 -27.63 -23.58
C LEU A 35 7.69 -27.50 -24.68
N ILE A 36 8.93 -27.90 -24.40
CA ILE A 36 9.93 -27.98 -25.44
C ILE A 36 9.89 -29.33 -26.11
N MET A 37 10.36 -29.43 -27.37
CA MET A 37 10.30 -30.62 -28.19
C MET A 37 10.97 -31.81 -27.48
N GLU A 38 12.08 -31.60 -26.80
CA GLU A 38 12.81 -32.65 -26.07
C GLU A 38 11.94 -33.25 -24.95
N GLU A 39 11.21 -32.44 -24.20
CA GLU A 39 10.29 -32.91 -23.16
C GLU A 39 9.13 -33.72 -23.76
N CYS A 40 8.61 -33.25 -24.90
CA CYS A 40 7.57 -33.97 -25.62
C CYS A 40 8.06 -35.36 -26.12
N GLN A 41 9.26 -35.40 -26.65
CA GLN A 41 9.89 -36.66 -27.12
C GLN A 41 10.19 -37.63 -25.98
N GLN A 42 10.65 -37.13 -24.83
CA GLN A 42 10.84 -37.96 -23.63
C GLN A 42 9.55 -38.63 -23.17
N ILE A 43 8.42 -37.92 -23.23
CA ILE A 43 7.10 -38.48 -22.86
C ILE A 43 6.61 -39.51 -23.88
N LEU A 44 6.82 -39.27 -25.16
CA LEU A 44 6.45 -40.19 -26.23
C LEU A 44 7.32 -41.48 -26.25
N GLY A 45 8.46 -41.41 -25.57
CA GLY A 45 9.48 -42.47 -25.59
C GLY A 45 10.47 -42.32 -26.75
N PRO A 46 11.63 -43.01 -26.69
CA PRO A 46 12.63 -42.96 -27.74
C PRO A 46 12.09 -43.52 -29.07
N PRO A 47 12.57 -43.01 -30.22
CA PRO A 47 12.32 -43.64 -31.50
C PRO A 47 12.98 -45.03 -31.57
N ASP A 48 12.53 -45.85 -32.51
CA ASP A 48 13.15 -47.15 -32.75
C ASP A 48 14.64 -46.96 -33.08
N PRO A 49 15.54 -47.63 -32.37
CA PRO A 49 16.98 -47.41 -32.54
C PRO A 49 17.54 -47.90 -33.90
N ILE A 50 16.79 -48.76 -34.64
CA ILE A 50 17.23 -49.33 -35.93
C ILE A 50 16.59 -48.55 -37.09
N TYR A 51 15.28 -48.34 -37.03
CA TYR A 51 14.52 -47.77 -38.16
C TYR A 51 14.22 -46.28 -38.01
N GLY A 52 14.62 -45.65 -36.90
CA GLY A 52 14.16 -44.33 -36.55
C GLY A 52 12.67 -44.32 -36.18
N GLY A 53 12.15 -43.18 -35.84
CA GLY A 53 10.72 -43.02 -35.56
C GLY A 53 10.05 -42.16 -36.61
N PRO A 54 8.71 -42.28 -36.75
CA PRO A 54 7.95 -41.32 -37.53
C PRO A 54 8.11 -39.90 -36.98
N PRO A 55 7.92 -38.85 -37.81
CA PRO A 55 7.93 -37.46 -37.37
C PRO A 55 7.02 -37.23 -36.17
N PHE A 56 7.31 -36.16 -35.40
CA PHE A 56 6.57 -35.83 -34.18
C PHE A 56 5.06 -35.72 -34.44
N GLU A 57 4.66 -35.09 -35.54
CA GLU A 57 3.28 -34.90 -35.95
C GLU A 57 2.56 -36.23 -36.14
N ASP A 58 3.21 -37.23 -36.77
CA ASP A 58 2.64 -38.55 -36.97
C ASP A 58 2.49 -39.33 -35.66
N ARG A 59 3.45 -39.18 -34.77
CA ARG A 59 3.39 -39.79 -33.42
C ARG A 59 2.26 -39.16 -32.57
N MET A 60 1.90 -37.93 -32.85
CA MET A 60 0.83 -37.20 -32.12
C MET A 60 -0.56 -37.41 -32.71
N LYS A 61 -0.75 -38.12 -33.83
CA LYS A 61 -2.07 -38.44 -34.34
C LYS A 61 -2.93 -39.18 -33.31
N PRO A 62 -4.22 -38.84 -33.16
CA PRO A 62 -5.02 -37.90 -33.97
C PRO A 62 -5.04 -36.46 -33.49
N PHE A 63 -4.08 -35.97 -32.68
CA PHE A 63 -4.07 -34.66 -32.07
C PHE A 63 -3.16 -33.63 -32.77
N SER A 64 -2.45 -34.05 -33.84
CA SER A 64 -1.47 -33.24 -34.58
C SER A 64 -2.02 -31.88 -34.98
N ASP A 65 -3.25 -31.84 -35.49
CA ASP A 65 -3.89 -30.61 -36.01
C ASP A 65 -4.25 -29.58 -34.91
N LEU A 66 -4.21 -30.00 -33.68
CA LEU A 66 -4.46 -29.13 -32.51
C LEU A 66 -3.15 -28.59 -31.91
N LEU A 67 -2.01 -29.02 -32.37
CA LEU A 67 -0.70 -28.64 -31.93
C LEU A 67 -0.12 -27.51 -32.79
N ARG A 68 0.59 -26.62 -32.15
CA ARG A 68 1.43 -25.61 -32.81
C ARG A 68 2.88 -25.87 -32.40
N VAL A 69 3.74 -26.04 -33.39
CA VAL A 69 5.18 -26.18 -33.20
C VAL A 69 5.84 -24.90 -33.73
N SER A 70 6.53 -24.19 -32.87
CA SER A 70 7.25 -22.94 -33.18
C SER A 70 8.71 -23.05 -32.71
N GLY A 71 9.59 -23.47 -33.62
CA GLY A 71 10.97 -23.81 -33.26
C GLY A 71 11.00 -25.02 -32.31
N SER A 72 11.58 -24.85 -31.12
CA SER A 72 11.59 -25.90 -30.09
C SER A 72 10.34 -25.93 -29.21
N ARG A 73 9.40 -24.98 -29.36
CA ARG A 73 8.21 -24.86 -28.50
C ARG A 73 7.03 -25.59 -29.11
N VAL A 74 6.30 -26.31 -28.25
CA VAL A 74 5.07 -27.03 -28.57
C VAL A 74 3.96 -26.54 -27.65
N ASP A 75 2.91 -26.00 -28.21
CA ASP A 75 1.71 -25.58 -27.52
C ASP A 75 0.44 -25.91 -28.33
N LEU A 76 -0.72 -25.46 -27.88
CA LEU A 76 -1.99 -25.70 -28.54
C LEU A 76 -2.49 -24.48 -29.29
N VAL A 77 -3.01 -24.68 -30.49
CA VAL A 77 -3.64 -23.63 -31.30
C VAL A 77 -4.88 -23.07 -30.60
N HIS A 78 -5.68 -23.94 -30.00
CA HIS A 78 -6.95 -23.60 -29.37
C HIS A 78 -7.11 -24.33 -28.02
N PRO A 79 -6.68 -23.71 -26.89
CA PRO A 79 -6.77 -24.31 -25.55
C PRO A 79 -8.18 -24.76 -25.15
N ASP A 80 -9.20 -23.98 -25.50
CA ASP A 80 -10.61 -24.28 -25.17
C ASP A 80 -11.11 -25.53 -25.88
N ILE A 81 -10.72 -25.73 -27.17
CA ILE A 81 -11.05 -26.91 -27.92
C ILE A 81 -10.35 -28.14 -27.33
N ALA A 82 -9.11 -28.00 -26.90
CA ALA A 82 -8.35 -29.07 -26.27
C ALA A 82 -9.00 -29.48 -24.93
N MET A 83 -9.48 -28.54 -24.12
CA MET A 83 -10.21 -28.87 -22.89
C MET A 83 -11.52 -29.60 -23.14
N LYS A 84 -12.25 -29.23 -24.20
CA LYS A 84 -13.45 -29.95 -24.63
C LYS A 84 -13.09 -31.38 -25.08
N ARG A 85 -11.98 -31.52 -25.80
CA ARG A 85 -11.50 -32.84 -26.23
C ARG A 85 -11.09 -33.72 -25.05
N LEU A 86 -10.49 -33.18 -24.01
CA LEU A 86 -10.21 -33.90 -22.76
C LEU A 86 -11.48 -34.42 -22.08
N ALA A 87 -12.55 -33.64 -22.08
CA ALA A 87 -13.83 -34.05 -21.55
C ALA A 87 -14.42 -35.24 -22.38
N ASP A 88 -14.34 -35.15 -23.70
CA ASP A 88 -14.79 -36.21 -24.60
C ASP A 88 -14.03 -37.52 -24.38
N LEU A 89 -12.74 -37.44 -24.04
CA LEU A 89 -11.90 -38.59 -23.71
C LEU A 89 -12.14 -39.14 -22.31
N ASN A 90 -13.02 -38.53 -21.52
CA ASN A 90 -13.30 -38.88 -20.13
C ASN A 90 -12.06 -38.95 -19.22
N ILE A 91 -11.07 -38.09 -19.49
CA ILE A 91 -9.81 -38.05 -18.75
C ILE A 91 -9.96 -37.06 -17.60
N ARG A 92 -9.74 -37.53 -16.35
CA ARG A 92 -9.87 -36.70 -15.16
C ARG A 92 -8.73 -35.68 -15.05
N ARG A 93 -9.05 -34.41 -14.83
CA ARG A 93 -8.06 -33.32 -14.60
C ARG A 93 -7.07 -33.65 -13.49
N SER A 94 -7.53 -34.25 -12.38
CA SER A 94 -6.66 -34.67 -11.28
C SER A 94 -5.63 -35.74 -11.70
N SER A 95 -5.96 -36.60 -12.61
CA SER A 95 -5.03 -37.61 -13.16
C SER A 95 -3.96 -36.94 -14.02
N VAL A 96 -4.38 -36.05 -14.94
CA VAL A 96 -3.46 -35.29 -15.79
C VAL A 96 -2.52 -34.41 -14.95
N ALA A 97 -3.06 -33.70 -13.95
CA ALA A 97 -2.25 -32.86 -13.04
C ALA A 97 -1.17 -33.66 -12.31
N ARG A 98 -1.49 -34.89 -11.87
CA ARG A 98 -0.49 -35.81 -11.29
C ARG A 98 0.56 -36.22 -12.32
N SER A 99 0.15 -36.53 -13.57
CA SER A 99 1.10 -36.81 -14.64
C SER A 99 2.05 -35.65 -14.90
N CYS A 100 1.56 -34.41 -14.93
CA CYS A 100 2.41 -33.20 -15.02
C CYS A 100 3.44 -33.12 -13.87
N ILE A 101 3.03 -33.38 -12.62
CA ILE A 101 3.94 -33.36 -11.46
C ILE A 101 5.06 -34.39 -11.59
N PHE A 102 4.74 -35.61 -12.02
CA PHE A 102 5.71 -36.73 -12.07
C PHE A 102 6.57 -36.72 -13.32
N LEU A 103 6.01 -36.43 -14.48
CA LEU A 103 6.71 -36.56 -15.76
C LEU A 103 7.41 -35.26 -16.19
N LEU A 104 6.78 -34.11 -15.94
CA LEU A 104 7.33 -32.82 -16.36
C LEU A 104 8.22 -32.15 -15.31
N CYS A 105 8.28 -32.70 -14.10
CA CYS A 105 9.09 -32.12 -13.02
C CYS A 105 10.15 -33.11 -12.53
N GLY A 106 10.79 -33.86 -13.45
CA GLY A 106 11.94 -34.73 -13.19
C GLY A 106 13.21 -33.93 -12.81
N GLU A 107 14.32 -34.66 -12.65
CA GLU A 107 15.62 -34.04 -12.33
C GLU A 107 16.16 -33.16 -13.48
N GLN A 108 15.84 -33.51 -14.71
CA GLN A 108 16.24 -32.79 -15.93
C GLN A 108 15.16 -31.84 -16.45
N ALA A 109 14.13 -31.56 -15.66
CA ALA A 109 13.01 -30.71 -16.08
C ALA A 109 13.43 -29.25 -16.31
N GLN A 110 12.92 -28.68 -17.39
CA GLN A 110 13.17 -27.27 -17.69
C GLN A 110 12.59 -26.34 -16.63
N PRO A 111 13.30 -25.27 -16.22
CA PRO A 111 12.83 -24.34 -15.19
C PRO A 111 11.46 -23.71 -15.51
N ASN A 112 11.20 -23.39 -16.79
CA ASN A 112 9.92 -22.84 -17.24
C ASN A 112 8.79 -23.86 -17.07
N THR A 113 9.00 -25.12 -17.44
CA THR A 113 8.01 -26.18 -17.31
C THR A 113 7.68 -26.43 -15.83
N VAL A 114 8.69 -26.47 -14.97
CA VAL A 114 8.49 -26.55 -13.51
C VAL A 114 7.70 -25.37 -12.99
N ARG A 115 7.96 -24.14 -13.47
CA ARG A 115 7.21 -22.94 -13.14
C ARG A 115 5.75 -23.07 -13.58
N PHE A 116 5.48 -23.49 -14.81
CA PHE A 116 4.11 -23.69 -15.32
C PHE A 116 3.33 -24.70 -14.46
N VAL A 117 3.94 -25.82 -14.09
CA VAL A 117 3.28 -26.81 -13.22
C VAL A 117 3.02 -26.25 -11.82
N LYS A 118 3.93 -25.45 -11.26
CA LYS A 118 3.70 -24.75 -9.98
C LYS A 118 2.55 -23.75 -10.09
N ASP A 119 2.54 -22.93 -11.14
CA ASP A 119 1.49 -21.95 -11.40
C ASP A 119 0.13 -22.62 -11.56
N LEU A 120 0.05 -23.67 -12.34
CA LEU A 120 -1.14 -24.50 -12.52
C LEU A 120 -1.79 -24.91 -11.18
N LEU A 121 -0.98 -25.25 -10.18
CA LEU A 121 -1.44 -25.75 -8.90
C LEU A 121 -1.64 -24.66 -7.83
N THR A 122 -0.93 -23.55 -7.93
CA THR A 122 -0.84 -22.57 -6.83
C THR A 122 -1.20 -21.13 -7.20
N LYS A 123 -1.14 -20.72 -8.49
CA LYS A 123 -1.46 -19.37 -8.93
C LYS A 123 -2.94 -19.08 -8.71
N ARG A 124 -3.21 -18.09 -7.88
CA ARG A 124 -4.57 -17.69 -7.51
C ARG A 124 -4.92 -16.39 -8.20
N GLU A 125 -6.04 -16.39 -8.89
CA GLU A 125 -6.56 -15.21 -9.57
C GLU A 125 -7.29 -14.26 -8.60
N MET A 126 -7.45 -13.03 -9.05
CA MET A 126 -8.26 -12.03 -8.35
C MET A 126 -9.73 -12.21 -8.76
N GLY A 127 -10.54 -12.70 -7.84
CA GLY A 127 -11.99 -12.76 -8.00
C GLY A 127 -12.69 -11.46 -7.59
N GLN A 128 -14.00 -11.43 -7.71
CA GLN A 128 -14.85 -10.27 -7.34
C GLN A 128 -14.71 -9.86 -5.86
N LYS A 129 -14.50 -10.83 -4.96
CA LYS A 129 -14.39 -10.62 -3.51
C LYS A 129 -12.94 -10.67 -2.98
N GLY A 130 -11.95 -10.41 -3.84
CA GLY A 130 -10.53 -10.50 -3.51
C GLY A 130 -9.84 -11.75 -4.09
N LYS A 131 -8.61 -12.02 -3.64
CA LYS A 131 -7.80 -13.13 -4.16
C LYS A 131 -8.44 -14.47 -3.87
N GLU A 132 -8.60 -15.29 -4.91
CA GLU A 132 -9.20 -16.62 -4.81
C GLU A 132 -8.44 -17.52 -3.82
N LYS A 133 -9.15 -18.48 -3.23
CA LYS A 133 -8.57 -19.36 -2.19
C LYS A 133 -7.64 -20.42 -2.77
N PHE A 134 -7.91 -20.86 -4.00
CA PHE A 134 -7.17 -21.91 -4.73
C PHE A 134 -6.93 -21.47 -6.16
N SER A 135 -6.02 -22.16 -6.87
CA SER A 135 -5.88 -22.02 -8.31
C SER A 135 -7.15 -22.50 -9.03
N HIS A 136 -7.33 -22.04 -10.27
CA HIS A 136 -8.52 -22.36 -11.05
C HIS A 136 -8.67 -23.88 -11.23
N LEU A 137 -7.56 -24.56 -11.57
CA LEU A 137 -7.57 -26.03 -11.69
C LEU A 137 -8.02 -26.73 -10.40
N ILE A 138 -7.50 -26.32 -9.23
CA ILE A 138 -7.86 -26.96 -7.96
C ILE A 138 -9.34 -26.73 -7.63
N LYS A 139 -9.89 -25.56 -7.98
CA LYS A 139 -11.34 -25.27 -7.84
C LYS A 139 -12.17 -26.21 -8.71
N ASP A 140 -11.77 -26.40 -9.97
CA ASP A 140 -12.49 -27.27 -10.90
C ASP A 140 -12.43 -28.74 -10.49
N ILE A 141 -11.28 -29.22 -10.03
CA ILE A 141 -11.16 -30.58 -9.47
C ILE A 141 -12.09 -30.79 -8.27
N ILE A 142 -12.20 -29.79 -7.38
CA ILE A 142 -13.12 -29.87 -6.23
C ILE A 142 -14.58 -29.92 -6.69
N LYS A 143 -14.93 -29.11 -7.70
CA LYS A 143 -16.29 -28.97 -8.22
C LYS A 143 -16.74 -30.16 -9.06
N GLU A 144 -15.87 -30.62 -9.97
CA GLU A 144 -16.24 -31.62 -11.00
C GLU A 144 -15.85 -33.03 -10.63
N GLU A 145 -14.82 -33.22 -9.81
CA GLU A 145 -14.38 -34.55 -9.39
C GLU A 145 -14.69 -34.75 -7.89
N THR A 146 -13.70 -34.54 -7.02
CA THR A 146 -13.88 -34.63 -5.58
C THR A 146 -12.85 -33.82 -4.81
N PHE A 147 -13.19 -33.45 -3.57
CA PHE A 147 -12.25 -32.91 -2.61
C PHE A 147 -11.02 -33.81 -2.37
N GLY A 148 -11.23 -35.15 -2.34
CA GLY A 148 -10.15 -36.12 -2.15
C GLY A 148 -9.16 -36.14 -3.29
N GLN A 149 -9.58 -35.93 -4.53
CA GLN A 149 -8.69 -35.86 -5.68
C GLN A 149 -7.84 -34.57 -5.65
N ALA A 150 -8.43 -33.41 -5.38
CA ALA A 150 -7.69 -32.16 -5.20
C ALA A 150 -6.61 -32.30 -4.10
N LEU A 151 -6.99 -32.91 -2.97
CA LEU A 151 -6.07 -33.18 -1.88
C LEU A 151 -4.92 -34.11 -2.30
N ARG A 152 -5.21 -35.16 -3.07
CA ARG A 152 -4.20 -36.11 -3.58
C ARG A 152 -3.20 -35.40 -4.52
N VAL A 153 -3.68 -34.54 -5.41
CA VAL A 153 -2.84 -33.76 -6.32
C VAL A 153 -1.88 -32.86 -5.54
N LEU A 154 -2.40 -32.09 -4.59
CA LEU A 154 -1.59 -31.15 -3.79
C LEU A 154 -0.59 -31.87 -2.87
N LYS A 155 -0.94 -33.03 -2.31
CA LYS A 155 0.00 -33.84 -1.54
C LYS A 155 1.13 -34.41 -2.41
N ASN A 156 0.81 -34.88 -3.61
CA ASN A 156 1.82 -35.34 -4.55
C ASN A 156 2.77 -34.21 -4.95
N ALA A 157 2.24 -32.99 -5.17
CA ALA A 157 3.06 -31.80 -5.41
C ALA A 157 3.93 -31.46 -4.20
N SER A 158 3.39 -31.53 -2.98
CA SER A 158 4.15 -31.27 -1.76
C SER A 158 5.30 -32.29 -1.58
N ASN A 159 5.08 -33.55 -1.90
CA ASN A 159 6.09 -34.59 -1.82
C ASN A 159 7.17 -34.43 -2.90
N LYS A 160 6.79 -33.97 -4.11
CA LYS A 160 7.73 -33.70 -5.21
C LYS A 160 8.59 -32.49 -4.98
N PHE A 161 7.99 -31.39 -4.50
CA PHE A 161 8.65 -30.11 -4.26
C PHE A 161 8.88 -29.90 -2.77
N LYS A 162 9.79 -30.68 -2.18
CA LYS A 162 10.05 -30.68 -0.73
C LYS A 162 10.59 -29.34 -0.20
N ASP A 163 11.27 -28.56 -1.02
CA ASP A 163 11.82 -27.24 -0.73
C ASP A 163 10.77 -26.10 -0.76
N LYS A 164 9.58 -26.34 -1.32
CA LYS A 164 8.57 -25.31 -1.53
C LYS A 164 7.46 -25.37 -0.49
N HIS A 165 7.38 -24.35 0.36
CA HIS A 165 6.36 -24.20 1.42
C HIS A 165 4.93 -23.99 0.89
N ILE A 166 4.77 -23.50 -0.33
CA ILE A 166 3.45 -23.14 -0.91
C ILE A 166 2.52 -24.35 -1.01
N PHE A 167 3.06 -25.56 -1.25
CA PHE A 167 2.24 -26.76 -1.37
C PHE A 167 1.67 -27.22 -0.03
N PRO A 168 2.44 -27.45 1.05
CA PRO A 168 1.86 -27.76 2.35
C PRO A 168 0.96 -26.65 2.86
N GLN A 169 1.27 -25.37 2.60
CA GLN A 169 0.40 -24.24 2.89
C GLN A 169 -0.96 -24.38 2.19
N THR A 170 -0.98 -24.76 0.91
CA THR A 170 -2.23 -24.95 0.14
C THR A 170 -3.00 -26.17 0.62
N VAL A 171 -2.32 -27.25 1.00
CA VAL A 171 -2.95 -28.43 1.63
C VAL A 171 -3.58 -28.06 2.96
N ALA A 172 -2.90 -27.31 3.80
CA ALA A 172 -3.47 -26.79 5.06
C ALA A 172 -4.76 -26.01 4.80
N ARG A 173 -4.71 -25.06 3.85
CA ARG A 173 -5.87 -24.25 3.44
C ARG A 173 -7.01 -25.12 2.96
N LEU A 174 -6.74 -26.15 2.19
CA LEU A 174 -7.76 -27.09 1.71
C LEU A 174 -8.48 -27.77 2.87
N TYR A 175 -7.75 -28.19 3.91
CA TYR A 175 -8.35 -28.84 5.08
C TYR A 175 -9.25 -27.92 5.93
N TYR A 176 -8.96 -26.62 6.05
CA TYR A 176 -9.80 -25.76 6.89
C TYR A 176 -10.86 -24.97 6.12
N VAL A 177 -10.74 -24.81 4.80
CA VAL A 177 -11.66 -24.03 3.96
C VAL A 177 -12.35 -24.83 2.87
N GLY A 178 -11.65 -25.79 2.24
CA GLY A 178 -12.05 -26.36 0.95
C GLY A 178 -13.13 -27.43 1.04
N GLY A 179 -13.47 -27.97 2.21
CA GLY A 179 -14.44 -29.07 2.36
C GLY A 179 -15.67 -28.68 3.19
N SER A 180 -16.74 -29.46 3.05
CA SER A 180 -17.96 -29.32 3.88
C SER A 180 -17.69 -29.57 5.37
N LYS A 181 -16.73 -30.45 5.68
CA LYS A 181 -16.32 -30.77 7.06
C LYS A 181 -14.83 -30.46 7.25
N PRO A 182 -14.48 -29.27 7.78
CA PRO A 182 -13.09 -28.90 8.00
C PRO A 182 -12.40 -29.83 9.00
N ASN A 183 -11.11 -30.12 8.75
CA ASN A 183 -10.26 -30.92 9.63
C ASN A 183 -9.10 -30.05 10.13
N PHE A 184 -9.31 -29.38 11.26
CA PHE A 184 -8.33 -28.43 11.82
C PHE A 184 -7.07 -29.10 12.32
N LYS A 185 -7.13 -30.34 12.85
CA LYS A 185 -5.94 -31.10 13.26
C LYS A 185 -4.99 -31.36 12.08
N LYS A 186 -5.54 -31.86 10.95
CA LYS A 186 -4.74 -32.04 9.73
C LYS A 186 -4.27 -30.73 9.12
N ALA A 187 -5.10 -29.68 9.17
CA ALA A 187 -4.70 -28.37 8.72
C ALA A 187 -3.52 -27.80 9.51
N GLU A 188 -3.52 -27.98 10.84
CA GLU A 188 -2.42 -27.56 11.71
C GLU A 188 -1.10 -28.28 11.36
N ILE A 189 -1.12 -29.61 11.16
CA ILE A 189 0.06 -30.38 10.79
C ILE A 189 0.66 -29.85 9.49
N TRP A 190 -0.16 -29.62 8.46
CA TRP A 190 0.32 -29.12 7.17
C TRP A 190 0.73 -27.65 7.19
N ALA A 191 0.15 -26.83 8.07
CA ALA A 191 0.60 -25.46 8.27
C ALA A 191 1.97 -25.41 8.96
N LYS A 192 2.23 -26.27 9.95
CA LYS A 192 3.54 -26.41 10.59
C LYS A 192 4.59 -26.89 9.62
N GLU A 193 4.28 -27.89 8.79
CA GLU A 193 5.16 -28.35 7.71
C GLU A 193 5.52 -27.21 6.73
N ALA A 194 4.58 -26.29 6.43
CA ALA A 194 4.87 -25.13 5.60
C ALA A 194 5.85 -24.17 6.28
N ILE A 195 5.71 -23.97 7.58
CA ILE A 195 6.63 -23.13 8.38
C ILE A 195 8.02 -23.77 8.45
N GLU A 196 8.12 -25.08 8.66
CA GLU A 196 9.40 -25.79 8.70
C GLU A 196 10.18 -25.65 7.39
N ARG A 197 9.49 -25.65 6.24
CA ARG A 197 10.11 -25.46 4.92
C ARG A 197 10.51 -24.02 4.64
N ALA A 198 9.93 -23.03 5.34
CA ALA A 198 10.22 -21.61 5.15
C ALA A 198 10.08 -20.87 6.49
N GLN A 199 11.07 -21.08 7.36
CA GLN A 199 11.03 -20.63 8.76
C GLN A 199 10.86 -19.11 8.92
N ASN A 200 11.41 -18.31 8.00
CA ASN A 200 11.34 -16.86 8.05
C ASN A 200 10.20 -16.27 7.19
N ASN A 201 9.34 -17.10 6.60
CA ASN A 201 8.28 -16.62 5.73
C ASN A 201 7.01 -16.29 6.51
N SER A 202 6.62 -15.01 6.54
CA SER A 202 5.43 -14.52 7.26
C SER A 202 4.12 -15.08 6.68
N TYR A 203 4.06 -15.33 5.38
CA TYR A 203 2.85 -15.90 4.74
C TYR A 203 2.66 -17.38 5.06
N ALA A 204 3.75 -18.13 5.29
CA ALA A 204 3.65 -19.50 5.78
C ALA A 204 3.11 -19.52 7.22
N ALA A 205 3.62 -18.64 8.08
CA ALA A 205 3.15 -18.46 9.46
C ALA A 205 1.67 -18.01 9.52
N ASP A 206 1.24 -17.06 8.66
CA ASP A 206 -0.16 -16.62 8.58
C ASP A 206 -1.13 -17.80 8.41
N THR A 207 -0.73 -18.82 7.67
CA THR A 207 -1.60 -19.98 7.45
C THR A 207 -1.94 -20.70 8.74
N LEU A 208 -1.01 -20.80 9.68
CA LEU A 208 -1.26 -21.40 11.00
C LEU A 208 -2.23 -20.55 11.83
N GLY A 209 -2.03 -19.23 11.86
CA GLY A 209 -2.97 -18.28 12.49
C GLY A 209 -4.38 -18.40 11.91
N GLN A 210 -4.49 -18.51 10.59
CA GLN A 210 -5.78 -18.69 9.91
C GLN A 210 -6.44 -20.05 10.26
N VAL A 211 -5.67 -21.11 10.46
CA VAL A 211 -6.20 -22.41 10.91
C VAL A 211 -6.88 -22.25 12.28
N TYR A 212 -6.21 -21.66 13.26
CA TYR A 212 -6.75 -21.47 14.61
C TYR A 212 -7.93 -20.49 14.61
N LYS A 213 -7.84 -19.38 13.89
CA LYS A 213 -8.96 -18.43 13.74
C LYS A 213 -10.22 -19.10 13.18
N ASN A 214 -10.09 -19.88 12.11
CA ASN A 214 -11.22 -20.60 11.52
C ASN A 214 -11.74 -21.71 12.43
N HIS A 215 -10.90 -22.31 13.27
CA HIS A 215 -11.31 -23.28 14.28
C HIS A 215 -12.21 -22.62 15.33
N LEU A 216 -11.84 -21.45 15.85
CA LEU A 216 -12.66 -20.64 16.76
C LEU A 216 -14.02 -20.27 16.14
N LEU A 217 -14.04 -19.92 14.85
CA LEU A 217 -15.29 -19.53 14.18
C LEU A 217 -16.28 -20.68 14.04
N LYS A 218 -15.80 -21.91 13.80
CA LYS A 218 -16.65 -23.00 13.30
C LYS A 218 -17.01 -24.08 14.31
N LYS A 219 -16.18 -24.39 15.29
CA LYS A 219 -16.35 -25.64 16.05
C LYS A 219 -16.25 -25.58 17.57
N VAL A 220 -15.77 -24.49 18.15
CA VAL A 220 -15.45 -24.48 19.59
C VAL A 220 -16.64 -23.92 20.37
N LYS A 221 -17.02 -24.59 21.45
CA LYS A 221 -18.15 -24.21 22.32
C LYS A 221 -17.74 -24.06 23.79
N LEU A 222 -16.75 -24.82 24.25
CA LEU A 222 -16.37 -24.84 25.65
C LEU A 222 -15.38 -23.71 25.98
N PRO A 223 -15.57 -22.93 27.05
CA PRO A 223 -14.76 -21.77 27.39
C PRO A 223 -13.24 -22.06 27.48
N TYR A 224 -12.85 -23.18 28.05
CA TYR A 224 -11.43 -23.54 28.19
C TYR A 224 -10.79 -23.90 26.84
N GLU A 225 -11.53 -24.58 25.95
CA GLU A 225 -11.05 -24.87 24.60
C GLU A 225 -10.89 -23.59 23.77
N ILE A 226 -11.84 -22.66 23.93
CA ILE A 226 -11.82 -21.36 23.27
C ILE A 226 -10.58 -20.60 23.67
N LYS A 227 -10.30 -20.49 25.00
CA LYS A 227 -9.11 -19.81 25.50
C LYS A 227 -7.84 -20.42 24.93
N GLY A 228 -7.68 -21.75 25.01
CA GLY A 228 -6.47 -22.42 24.53
C GLY A 228 -6.26 -22.30 23.01
N ILE A 229 -7.32 -22.28 22.20
CA ILE A 229 -7.20 -22.08 20.75
C ILE A 229 -6.95 -20.58 20.43
N ALA A 230 -7.55 -19.66 21.19
CA ALA A 230 -7.31 -18.23 21.02
C ALA A 230 -5.85 -17.87 21.34
N GLU A 231 -5.28 -18.38 22.43
CA GLU A 231 -3.89 -18.20 22.78
C GLU A 231 -2.94 -18.68 21.66
N LYS A 232 -3.18 -19.87 21.12
CA LYS A 232 -2.43 -20.37 19.95
C LYS A 232 -2.59 -19.51 18.71
N ALA A 233 -3.79 -18.93 18.50
CA ALA A 233 -4.02 -18.04 17.36
C ALA A 233 -3.26 -16.72 17.53
N PHE A 234 -3.28 -16.12 18.72
CA PHE A 234 -2.54 -14.90 19.02
C PHE A 234 -1.03 -15.12 18.89
N GLU A 235 -0.50 -16.21 19.45
CA GLU A 235 0.91 -16.58 19.30
C GLU A 235 1.31 -16.72 17.82
N ALA A 236 0.49 -17.43 17.03
CA ALA A 236 0.75 -17.60 15.61
C ALA A 236 0.73 -16.25 14.85
N PHE A 237 -0.17 -15.32 15.19
CA PHE A 237 -0.21 -14.01 14.53
C PHE A 237 0.92 -13.08 14.99
N ARG A 238 1.38 -13.16 16.24
CA ARG A 238 2.62 -12.48 16.69
C ARG A 238 3.85 -13.01 15.96
N ASP A 239 3.92 -14.32 15.69
CA ASP A 239 5.00 -14.90 14.87
C ASP A 239 4.96 -14.36 13.42
N VAL A 240 3.76 -14.13 12.86
CA VAL A 240 3.62 -13.46 11.55
C VAL A 240 4.19 -12.04 11.59
N GLU A 241 3.86 -11.25 12.61
CA GLU A 241 4.38 -9.89 12.79
C GLU A 241 5.91 -9.87 12.87
N ASN A 242 6.48 -10.72 13.73
CA ASN A 242 7.92 -10.83 13.91
C ASN A 242 8.65 -11.24 12.61
N LYS A 243 8.06 -12.15 11.84
CA LYS A 243 8.63 -12.57 10.55
C LYS A 243 8.51 -11.49 9.50
N ALA A 244 7.35 -10.82 9.42
CA ALA A 244 7.16 -9.71 8.48
C ALA A 244 8.17 -8.58 8.70
N GLN A 245 8.46 -8.24 9.95
CA GLN A 245 9.48 -7.24 10.28
C GLN A 245 10.90 -7.68 9.86
N ARG A 246 11.21 -8.97 9.94
CA ARG A 246 12.53 -9.50 9.50
C ARG A 246 12.65 -9.61 7.98
N GLU A 247 11.55 -9.90 7.28
CA GLU A 247 11.52 -9.94 5.81
C GLU A 247 11.91 -8.59 5.19
N LEU A 248 11.51 -7.48 5.80
CA LEU A 248 11.82 -6.13 5.33
C LEU A 248 13.33 -5.81 5.26
N GLY A 249 14.16 -6.45 6.10
CA GLY A 249 15.62 -6.25 6.09
C GLY A 249 16.34 -6.93 4.92
N ARG A 250 15.74 -7.93 4.29
CA ARG A 250 16.32 -8.68 3.16
C ARG A 250 15.98 -8.08 1.79
N GLU A 251 14.84 -7.44 1.66
CA GLU A 251 14.33 -6.97 0.36
C GLU A 251 15.04 -5.72 -0.16
N LEU A 252 15.75 -4.97 0.67
CA LEU A 252 16.60 -3.85 0.23
C LEU A 252 17.84 -4.31 -0.54
N SER A 253 18.31 -5.55 -0.32
CA SER A 253 19.49 -6.11 -1.00
C SER A 253 19.19 -6.93 -2.27
N GLU A 254 17.94 -7.40 -2.44
CA GLU A 254 17.52 -8.26 -3.56
C GLU A 254 16.72 -7.51 -4.65
N TRP A 255 16.52 -6.21 -4.50
CA TRP A 255 15.66 -5.40 -5.38
C TRP A 255 16.23 -5.15 -6.78
N VAL A 256 17.47 -5.54 -7.04
CA VAL A 256 18.16 -5.32 -8.32
C VAL A 256 17.75 -6.34 -9.41
N GLY A 257 16.92 -7.34 -9.13
CA GLY A 257 16.79 -8.42 -10.11
C GLY A 257 15.52 -9.24 -10.28
N SER A 258 14.43 -9.10 -9.51
CA SER A 258 13.26 -9.98 -9.76
C SER A 258 11.90 -9.35 -9.46
N GLY A 259 11.16 -9.08 -10.52
CA GLY A 259 9.87 -8.38 -10.57
C GLY A 259 8.64 -9.12 -10.06
N ASN A 260 8.67 -9.81 -8.91
CA ASN A 260 7.51 -10.58 -8.43
C ASN A 260 7.24 -10.52 -6.93
N PHE A 261 7.67 -9.48 -6.21
CA PHE A 261 7.33 -9.34 -4.80
C PHE A 261 6.18 -8.34 -4.59
N SER A 262 5.28 -8.67 -3.66
CA SER A 262 4.23 -7.78 -3.16
C SER A 262 4.90 -6.53 -2.58
N ASP A 263 4.69 -5.39 -3.19
CA ASP A 263 5.22 -4.08 -2.76
C ASP A 263 4.65 -3.62 -1.41
N GLY A 264 3.97 -4.48 -0.68
CA GLY A 264 3.26 -4.16 0.55
C GLY A 264 3.80 -4.91 1.76
N PHE A 265 3.82 -4.24 2.90
CA PHE A 265 4.05 -4.85 4.20
C PHE A 265 3.01 -5.93 4.50
N ASN A 266 3.43 -7.08 5.05
CA ASN A 266 2.50 -8.11 5.45
C ASN A 266 1.82 -7.78 6.80
N ASN A 267 0.76 -7.00 6.77
CA ASN A 267 -0.03 -6.61 7.93
C ASN A 267 -0.95 -7.72 8.49
N ARG A 268 -0.85 -8.94 7.96
CA ARG A 268 -1.77 -10.04 8.33
C ARG A 268 -1.62 -10.51 9.76
N GLY A 269 -0.46 -10.31 10.37
CA GLY A 269 -0.25 -10.56 11.79
C GLY A 269 -1.16 -9.65 12.61
N HIS A 270 -1.00 -8.33 12.46
CA HIS A 270 -1.80 -7.32 13.15
C HIS A 270 -3.30 -7.51 12.90
N PHE A 271 -3.70 -7.68 11.63
CA PHE A 271 -5.09 -7.84 11.30
C PHE A 271 -5.69 -9.17 11.76
N GLY A 272 -4.93 -10.25 11.70
CA GLY A 272 -5.32 -11.57 12.20
C GLY A 272 -5.55 -11.56 13.71
N PHE A 273 -4.68 -10.86 14.46
CA PHE A 273 -4.83 -10.63 15.89
C PHE A 273 -6.17 -9.92 16.19
N ILE A 274 -6.42 -8.78 15.55
CA ILE A 274 -7.68 -8.01 15.69
C ILE A 274 -8.90 -8.89 15.39
N GLN A 275 -8.84 -9.70 14.33
CA GLN A 275 -9.96 -10.59 14.00
C GLN A 275 -10.23 -11.64 15.06
N VAL A 276 -9.18 -12.21 15.69
CA VAL A 276 -9.34 -13.16 16.81
C VAL A 276 -9.88 -12.44 18.02
N ALA A 277 -9.36 -11.29 18.40
CA ALA A 277 -9.83 -10.47 19.50
C ALA A 277 -11.31 -10.10 19.32
N LYS A 278 -11.73 -9.70 18.11
CA LYS A 278 -13.12 -9.44 17.76
C LYS A 278 -14.02 -10.68 17.94
N ILE A 279 -13.56 -11.88 17.55
CA ILE A 279 -14.30 -13.13 17.77
C ILE A 279 -14.49 -13.39 19.26
N ILE A 280 -13.46 -13.18 20.07
CA ILE A 280 -13.54 -13.37 21.53
C ILE A 280 -14.53 -12.39 22.15
N SER A 281 -14.46 -11.10 21.82
CA SER A 281 -15.38 -10.09 22.37
C SER A 281 -16.84 -10.33 21.98
N GLY A 282 -17.10 -10.75 20.74
CA GLY A 282 -18.45 -10.93 20.20
C GLY A 282 -19.13 -12.22 20.65
N LYS A 283 -18.41 -13.35 20.60
CA LYS A 283 -19.00 -14.67 20.87
C LYS A 283 -18.93 -15.11 22.33
N TYR A 284 -18.01 -14.56 23.11
CA TYR A 284 -17.63 -15.16 24.39
C TYR A 284 -17.59 -14.13 25.53
N ARG A 285 -18.71 -13.46 25.78
CA ARG A 285 -18.86 -12.43 26.82
C ARG A 285 -18.41 -12.87 28.23
N ARG A 286 -18.43 -14.19 28.53
CA ARG A 286 -18.02 -14.74 29.84
C ARG A 286 -16.50 -14.80 30.05
N LEU A 287 -15.68 -14.48 29.06
CA LEU A 287 -14.21 -14.47 29.18
C LEU A 287 -13.67 -13.07 29.54
N HIS A 288 -14.38 -12.35 30.41
CA HIS A 288 -14.02 -10.99 30.81
C HIS A 288 -12.57 -10.87 31.35
N PRO A 289 -12.05 -11.74 32.23
CA PRO A 289 -10.66 -11.64 32.69
C PRO A 289 -9.65 -11.80 31.56
N PHE A 290 -9.91 -12.68 30.59
CA PHE A 290 -9.05 -12.86 29.43
C PHE A 290 -9.08 -11.66 28.46
N LYS A 291 -10.21 -10.96 28.37
CA LYS A 291 -10.30 -9.71 27.60
C LYS A 291 -9.39 -8.62 28.19
N GLN A 292 -9.35 -8.48 29.50
CA GLN A 292 -8.50 -7.48 30.15
C GLN A 292 -7.02 -7.65 29.82
N THR A 293 -6.53 -8.90 29.71
CA THR A 293 -5.13 -9.16 29.36
C THR A 293 -4.78 -8.78 27.89
N LEU A 294 -5.79 -8.58 27.04
CA LEU A 294 -5.60 -8.25 25.63
C LEU A 294 -5.82 -6.75 25.33
N LYS A 295 -6.25 -5.95 26.32
CA LYS A 295 -6.60 -4.55 26.09
C LYS A 295 -5.45 -3.76 25.52
N SER A 296 -4.32 -3.74 26.19
CA SER A 296 -3.12 -2.99 25.75
C SER A 296 -2.68 -3.40 24.34
N GLU A 297 -2.68 -4.70 24.04
CA GLU A 297 -2.25 -5.16 22.71
C GLU A 297 -3.26 -4.81 21.62
N VAL A 298 -4.57 -4.70 21.95
CA VAL A 298 -5.58 -4.19 21.01
C VAL A 298 -5.37 -2.70 20.76
N GLU A 299 -5.00 -1.93 21.77
CA GLU A 299 -4.65 -0.51 21.67
C GLU A 299 -3.41 -0.34 20.76
N ASP A 300 -2.35 -1.11 20.97
CA ASP A 300 -1.16 -1.12 20.08
C ASP A 300 -1.50 -1.43 18.62
N LYS A 301 -2.43 -2.37 18.37
CA LYS A 301 -2.86 -2.68 17.01
C LYS A 301 -3.73 -1.57 16.41
N PHE A 302 -4.51 -0.88 17.23
CA PHE A 302 -5.28 0.28 16.81
C PHE A 302 -4.35 1.41 16.34
N GLU A 303 -3.35 1.79 17.15
CA GLU A 303 -2.33 2.78 16.78
C GLU A 303 -1.59 2.38 15.49
N PHE A 304 -1.19 1.10 15.38
CA PHE A 304 -0.57 0.59 14.14
C PHE A 304 -1.46 0.85 12.92
N PHE A 305 -2.76 0.59 13.01
CA PHE A 305 -3.65 0.77 11.85
C PHE A 305 -3.94 2.24 11.56
N GLU A 306 -3.99 3.12 12.55
CA GLU A 306 -4.05 4.57 12.33
C GLU A 306 -2.82 5.04 11.54
N TRP A 307 -1.64 4.67 12.01
CA TRP A 307 -0.39 4.97 11.32
C TRP A 307 -0.34 4.34 9.90
N TYR A 308 -0.67 3.06 9.78
CA TYR A 308 -0.59 2.32 8.52
C TYR A 308 -1.50 2.90 7.44
N LEU A 309 -2.72 3.27 7.80
CA LEU A 309 -3.70 3.80 6.86
C LEU A 309 -3.43 5.26 6.47
N SER A 310 -2.82 6.04 7.36
CA SER A 310 -2.54 7.46 7.14
C SER A 310 -1.22 7.71 6.44
N TYR A 311 -0.15 7.02 6.86
CA TYR A 311 1.21 7.36 6.46
C TYR A 311 1.85 6.38 5.48
N SER A 312 1.32 5.17 5.31
CA SER A 312 1.94 4.18 4.45
C SER A 312 1.19 3.95 3.14
N LYS A 313 1.93 3.49 2.12
CA LYS A 313 1.35 3.06 0.85
C LYS A 313 0.63 1.73 1.06
N LEU A 314 -0.68 1.75 0.96
CA LEU A 314 -1.51 0.56 1.11
C LEU A 314 -1.26 -0.42 -0.04
N ASP A 315 -1.21 -1.73 0.26
CA ASP A 315 -1.30 -2.77 -0.77
C ASP A 315 -2.70 -2.76 -1.36
N LYS A 316 -2.84 -2.02 -2.46
CA LYS A 316 -4.13 -1.71 -3.10
C LYS A 316 -4.77 -2.92 -3.80
N ILE A 317 -4.07 -4.06 -3.84
CA ILE A 317 -4.50 -5.21 -4.65
C ILE A 317 -5.51 -6.07 -3.90
N THR A 318 -5.49 -6.11 -2.58
CA THR A 318 -6.14 -7.19 -1.85
C THR A 318 -7.36 -6.79 -1.03
N VAL A 319 -7.45 -5.58 -0.49
CA VAL A 319 -8.53 -5.24 0.44
C VAL A 319 -8.89 -3.75 0.36
N GLU A 320 -10.18 -3.45 0.45
CA GLU A 320 -10.64 -2.08 0.67
C GLU A 320 -10.21 -1.64 2.08
N PRO A 321 -9.58 -0.47 2.22
CA PRO A 321 -9.13 0.04 3.51
C PRO A 321 -10.25 0.08 4.57
N ASP A 322 -11.49 0.37 4.16
CA ASP A 322 -12.69 0.33 5.01
C ASP A 322 -12.90 -1.02 5.70
N TYR A 323 -12.48 -2.12 5.06
CA TYR A 323 -12.64 -3.45 5.65
C TYR A 323 -11.73 -3.63 6.87
N PHE A 324 -10.48 -3.18 6.78
CA PHE A 324 -9.57 -3.21 7.93
C PHE A 324 -10.09 -2.34 9.05
N TRP A 325 -10.41 -1.09 8.74
CA TRP A 325 -10.82 -0.13 9.75
C TRP A 325 -12.10 -0.54 10.47
N LYS A 326 -13.07 -1.08 9.76
CA LYS A 326 -14.31 -1.57 10.38
C LYS A 326 -14.06 -2.64 11.45
N ASP A 327 -13.16 -3.58 11.17
CA ASP A 327 -12.84 -4.63 12.14
C ASP A 327 -11.99 -4.08 13.30
N VAL A 328 -11.05 -3.16 13.02
CA VAL A 328 -10.20 -2.49 14.02
C VAL A 328 -11.05 -1.65 14.96
N ALA A 329 -11.87 -0.74 14.45
CA ALA A 329 -12.74 0.13 15.22
C ALA A 329 -13.71 -0.64 16.11
N THR A 330 -14.36 -1.70 15.56
CA THR A 330 -15.27 -2.54 16.34
C THR A 330 -14.52 -3.26 17.47
N CYS A 331 -13.31 -3.72 17.22
CA CYS A 331 -12.49 -4.40 18.21
C CYS A 331 -12.04 -3.41 19.30
N TYR A 332 -11.51 -2.26 18.93
CA TYR A 332 -11.09 -1.20 19.85
C TYR A 332 -12.22 -0.83 20.81
N LYS A 333 -13.37 -0.45 20.30
CA LYS A 333 -14.56 -0.13 21.12
C LYS A 333 -14.96 -1.27 22.06
N ALA A 334 -14.85 -2.53 21.63
CA ALA A 334 -15.21 -3.68 22.46
C ALA A 334 -14.24 -3.91 23.63
N TYR A 335 -13.00 -3.45 23.56
CA TYR A 335 -11.97 -3.64 24.59
C TYR A 335 -11.73 -2.41 25.45
N THR A 336 -11.79 -1.21 24.91
CA THR A 336 -11.57 0.06 25.62
C THR A 336 -12.86 0.68 26.13
N GLY A 337 -13.98 0.49 25.43
CA GLY A 337 -15.23 1.21 25.63
C GLY A 337 -15.33 2.50 24.82
N GLU A 338 -14.23 2.96 24.24
CA GLU A 338 -14.12 4.20 23.48
C GLU A 338 -14.47 3.99 22.01
N ASP A 339 -15.00 5.01 21.34
CA ASP A 339 -15.23 4.93 19.90
C ASP A 339 -13.92 5.32 19.15
N ALA A 340 -13.59 4.54 18.14
CA ALA A 340 -12.45 4.85 17.29
C ALA A 340 -12.59 6.18 16.52
N ALA A 341 -13.83 6.64 16.34
CA ALA A 341 -14.11 7.94 15.73
C ALA A 341 -13.76 9.13 16.63
N ASP A 342 -13.61 8.88 17.92
CA ASP A 342 -13.27 9.90 18.93
C ASP A 342 -11.73 9.95 19.18
N SER A 343 -10.94 9.23 18.38
CA SER A 343 -9.48 9.29 18.46
C SER A 343 -8.97 10.71 18.24
N THR A 344 -8.11 11.14 19.14
CA THR A 344 -7.50 12.48 19.11
C THR A 344 -6.09 12.46 18.52
N SER A 345 -5.63 11.33 17.99
CA SER A 345 -4.30 11.20 17.39
C SER A 345 -4.14 12.09 16.16
N PHE A 346 -2.91 12.48 15.85
CA PHE A 346 -2.59 13.24 14.64
C PHE A 346 -3.03 12.49 13.35
N PRO A 347 -2.78 11.17 13.18
CA PRO A 347 -3.30 10.42 12.04
C PRO A 347 -4.83 10.47 11.90
N ALA A 348 -5.55 10.37 13.01
CA ALA A 348 -7.02 10.43 13.00
C ALA A 348 -7.52 11.82 12.58
N LEU A 349 -6.86 12.88 13.02
CA LEU A 349 -7.18 14.25 12.62
C LEU A 349 -6.90 14.49 11.13
N VAL A 350 -5.74 14.04 10.62
CA VAL A 350 -5.42 14.08 9.18
C VAL A 350 -6.53 13.39 8.37
N ASP A 351 -6.97 12.22 8.82
CA ASP A 351 -8.04 11.47 8.17
C ASP A 351 -9.38 12.22 8.23
N CYS A 352 -9.75 12.75 9.39
CA CYS A 352 -10.98 13.50 9.61
C CYS A 352 -11.07 14.74 8.71
N LEU A 353 -9.99 15.51 8.65
CA LEU A 353 -9.93 16.74 7.84
C LEU A 353 -9.86 16.49 6.33
N ASN A 354 -9.45 15.28 5.90
CA ASN A 354 -9.24 14.95 4.48
C ASN A 354 -10.23 13.94 3.89
N HIS A 355 -11.37 13.68 4.52
CA HIS A 355 -12.37 12.70 4.10
C HIS A 355 -11.87 11.26 4.08
N GLY A 356 -11.07 10.89 5.05
CA GLY A 356 -10.35 9.64 5.07
C GLY A 356 -11.19 8.40 5.41
N LEU A 357 -10.47 7.37 5.79
CA LEU A 357 -10.98 6.02 6.00
C LEU A 357 -11.65 5.81 7.35
N PHE A 358 -11.24 6.59 8.36
CA PHE A 358 -11.67 6.42 9.76
C PHE A 358 -13.01 7.07 10.04
N VAL A 359 -13.38 8.05 9.22
CA VAL A 359 -14.66 8.75 9.36
C VAL A 359 -15.80 7.83 8.96
N SER A 360 -16.85 7.77 9.77
CA SER A 360 -18.06 6.98 9.45
C SER A 360 -18.65 7.41 8.09
N LYS A 361 -19.38 6.50 7.45
CA LYS A 361 -20.04 6.82 6.16
C LYS A 361 -20.98 8.03 6.26
N GLU A 362 -21.59 8.22 7.41
CA GLU A 362 -22.49 9.34 7.70
C GLU A 362 -21.69 10.67 7.79
N ARG A 363 -20.53 10.65 8.44
CA ARG A 363 -19.62 11.81 8.45
C ARG A 363 -19.01 12.08 7.07
N ARG A 364 -18.64 11.02 6.30
CA ARG A 364 -18.17 11.18 4.91
C ARG A 364 -19.18 11.88 4.01
N ALA A 365 -20.47 11.56 4.14
CA ALA A 365 -21.52 12.24 3.39
C ALA A 365 -21.64 13.73 3.77
N LYS A 366 -21.28 14.10 5.01
CA LYS A 366 -21.22 15.48 5.46
C LYS A 366 -20.01 16.24 4.92
N PHE A 367 -18.91 15.55 4.61
CA PHE A 367 -17.67 16.12 4.08
C PHE A 367 -17.57 16.16 2.54
N SER A 368 -18.64 15.86 1.80
CA SER A 368 -18.66 16.12 0.36
C SER A 368 -18.59 17.62 0.07
N VAL A 369 -17.91 18.06 -0.99
CA VAL A 369 -17.55 19.48 -1.32
C VAL A 369 -18.78 20.39 -1.47
N THR A 370 -19.57 20.54 -0.43
CA THR A 370 -20.74 21.43 -0.31
C THR A 370 -20.47 22.48 0.77
N GLU A 371 -21.25 23.56 0.78
CA GLU A 371 -21.16 24.61 1.81
C GLU A 371 -21.17 24.09 3.25
N LYS A 372 -21.81 22.96 3.53
CA LYS A 372 -21.77 22.26 4.83
C LYS A 372 -20.37 21.78 5.22
N THR A 373 -19.54 21.41 4.26
CA THR A 373 -18.16 20.93 4.49
C THR A 373 -17.26 22.04 5.01
N GLN A 374 -17.42 23.25 4.49
CA GLN A 374 -16.67 24.43 4.94
C GLN A 374 -17.00 24.72 6.41
N SER A 375 -18.27 24.83 6.73
CA SER A 375 -18.74 25.08 8.10
C SER A 375 -18.28 24.00 9.08
N ASP A 376 -18.30 22.71 8.68
CA ASP A 376 -17.84 21.62 9.56
C ASP A 376 -16.34 21.68 9.81
N LEU A 377 -15.53 22.05 8.80
CA LEU A 377 -14.07 22.21 8.96
C LEU A 377 -13.71 23.42 9.79
N GLU A 378 -14.42 24.54 9.61
CA GLU A 378 -14.27 25.74 10.41
C GLU A 378 -14.64 25.48 11.86
N GLN A 379 -15.73 24.75 12.10
CA GLN A 379 -16.11 24.33 13.45
C GLN A 379 -15.04 23.47 14.12
N ILE A 380 -14.50 22.47 13.42
CA ILE A 380 -13.41 21.62 13.95
C ILE A 380 -12.19 22.48 14.30
N ARG A 381 -11.81 23.41 13.44
CA ARG A 381 -10.71 24.34 13.72
C ARG A 381 -10.97 25.17 14.95
N ASP A 382 -12.19 25.73 15.11
CA ASP A 382 -12.57 26.58 16.21
C ASP A 382 -12.62 25.82 17.55
N GLU A 383 -13.07 24.57 17.52
CA GLU A 383 -12.97 23.64 18.66
C GLU A 383 -11.51 23.41 19.05
N LEU A 384 -10.64 23.10 18.07
CA LEU A 384 -9.20 22.90 18.31
C LEU A 384 -8.49 24.19 18.76
N LYS A 385 -8.93 25.34 18.30
CA LYS A 385 -8.44 26.65 18.80
C LYS A 385 -8.78 26.82 20.26
N THR A 386 -10.02 26.55 20.64
CA THR A 386 -10.47 26.65 22.04
C THR A 386 -9.71 25.66 22.93
N ASP A 387 -9.48 24.45 22.45
CA ASP A 387 -8.68 23.45 23.17
C ASP A 387 -7.23 23.94 23.37
N TYR A 388 -6.63 24.55 22.34
CA TYR A 388 -5.30 25.15 22.43
C TYR A 388 -5.24 26.34 23.41
N GLU A 389 -6.19 27.25 23.34
CA GLU A 389 -6.26 28.39 24.25
C GLU A 389 -6.39 27.98 25.72
N ASN A 390 -7.05 26.84 25.98
CA ASN A 390 -7.18 26.27 27.32
C ASN A 390 -5.94 25.47 27.77
N ASN A 391 -5.12 24.96 26.83
CA ASN A 391 -4.00 24.06 27.07
C ASN A 391 -2.76 24.51 26.28
N VAL A 392 -2.35 25.77 26.43
CA VAL A 392 -1.27 26.37 25.63
C VAL A 392 0.08 25.70 25.74
N ASP A 393 0.33 24.91 26.78
CA ASP A 393 1.59 24.20 27.02
C ASP A 393 1.57 22.76 26.53
N ASP A 394 0.44 22.32 25.96
CA ASP A 394 0.32 20.96 25.38
C ASP A 394 0.70 20.99 23.90
N VAL A 395 1.82 20.34 23.58
CA VAL A 395 2.34 20.28 22.20
C VAL A 395 1.38 19.56 21.24
N GLN A 396 0.71 18.49 21.69
CA GLN A 396 -0.20 17.72 20.84
C GLN A 396 -1.45 18.53 20.49
N VAL A 397 -1.95 19.33 21.43
CA VAL A 397 -3.07 20.23 21.18
C VAL A 397 -2.66 21.34 20.22
N ALA A 398 -1.47 21.90 20.39
CA ALA A 398 -0.91 22.90 19.48
C ALA A 398 -0.74 22.34 18.05
N GLU A 399 -0.16 21.16 17.89
CA GLU A 399 -0.01 20.48 16.59
C GLU A 399 -1.35 20.30 15.87
N ARG A 400 -2.37 19.88 16.58
CA ARG A 400 -3.70 19.68 16.03
C ARG A 400 -4.34 20.98 15.55
N TYR A 401 -4.18 22.05 16.30
CA TYR A 401 -4.65 23.37 15.91
C TYR A 401 -3.89 23.89 14.68
N VAL A 402 -2.56 23.80 14.66
CA VAL A 402 -1.73 24.20 13.51
C VAL A 402 -2.09 23.39 12.26
N LEU A 403 -2.18 22.04 12.36
CA LEU A 403 -2.57 21.17 11.25
C LEU A 403 -3.93 21.54 10.67
N SER A 404 -4.92 21.81 11.52
CA SER A 404 -6.27 22.17 11.07
C SER A 404 -6.27 23.43 10.20
N ASN A 405 -5.46 24.44 10.55
CA ASN A 405 -5.31 25.66 9.77
C ASN A 405 -4.62 25.42 8.41
N ILE A 406 -3.57 24.60 8.36
CA ILE A 406 -2.91 24.24 7.10
C ILE A 406 -3.91 23.54 6.16
N ILE A 407 -4.68 22.58 6.66
CA ILE A 407 -5.63 21.83 5.85
C ILE A 407 -6.83 22.69 5.45
N LEU A 408 -7.34 23.51 6.36
CA LEU A 408 -8.45 24.45 6.08
C LEU A 408 -8.05 25.43 4.97
N SER A 409 -6.88 26.05 5.06
CA SER A 409 -6.35 26.94 4.02
C SER A 409 -6.24 26.26 2.65
N ASN A 410 -5.94 24.96 2.63
CA ASN A 410 -5.90 24.18 1.40
C ASN A 410 -7.28 23.94 0.78
N LYS A 411 -8.29 23.72 1.61
CA LYS A 411 -9.65 23.38 1.16
C LYS A 411 -10.54 24.57 0.97
N VAL A 412 -10.35 25.57 1.79
CA VAL A 412 -11.15 26.80 1.85
C VAL A 412 -10.22 27.99 1.96
N PRO A 413 -9.53 28.36 0.87
CA PRO A 413 -8.55 29.45 0.89
C PRO A 413 -9.15 30.81 1.28
N ASP A 414 -10.45 31.00 1.09
CA ASP A 414 -11.16 32.25 1.39
C ASP A 414 -11.87 32.22 2.76
N SER A 415 -11.52 31.32 3.65
CA SER A 415 -12.13 31.26 4.99
C SER A 415 -11.83 32.54 5.78
N PRO A 416 -12.86 33.22 6.34
CA PRO A 416 -12.73 34.58 6.88
C PRO A 416 -11.98 34.67 8.21
N GLN A 417 -11.49 33.62 8.78
CA GLN A 417 -10.84 33.60 10.10
C GLN A 417 -9.51 32.81 10.07
N GLN A 418 -8.76 32.91 8.97
CA GLN A 418 -7.45 32.28 8.92
C GLN A 418 -6.43 33.08 9.74
N PRO A 419 -5.68 32.43 10.66
CA PRO A 419 -4.59 33.06 11.35
C PRO A 419 -3.46 33.39 10.40
N LEU A 420 -2.66 34.38 10.73
CA LEU A 420 -1.44 34.68 10.01
C LEU A 420 -0.44 33.53 10.17
N VAL A 421 0.36 33.27 9.15
CA VAL A 421 1.42 32.24 9.21
C VAL A 421 2.33 32.49 10.41
N ILE A 422 2.66 33.76 10.68
CA ILE A 422 3.53 34.15 11.79
C ILE A 422 2.96 33.75 13.16
N GLU A 423 1.64 33.79 13.34
CA GLU A 423 1.01 33.37 14.60
C GLU A 423 1.19 31.87 14.83
N LEU A 424 1.03 31.06 13.78
CA LEU A 424 1.25 29.62 13.86
C LEU A 424 2.73 29.28 14.03
N GLN A 425 3.63 30.03 13.39
CA GLN A 425 5.08 29.92 13.59
C GLN A 425 5.46 30.20 15.04
N GLN A 426 4.91 31.24 15.66
CA GLN A 426 5.15 31.60 17.08
C GLN A 426 4.74 30.46 18.02
N ILE A 427 3.61 29.79 17.74
CA ILE A 427 3.16 28.63 18.50
C ILE A 427 4.23 27.50 18.47
N LEU A 428 4.71 27.13 17.29
CA LEU A 428 5.71 26.06 17.18
C LEU A 428 7.07 26.49 17.74
N GLN A 429 7.46 27.77 17.56
CA GLN A 429 8.74 28.27 18.04
C GLN A 429 8.85 28.23 19.58
N ARG A 430 7.75 28.45 20.28
CA ARG A 430 7.72 28.31 21.73
C ARG A 430 8.10 26.89 22.17
N PHE A 431 7.62 25.86 21.47
CA PHE A 431 7.97 24.49 21.77
C PHE A 431 9.39 24.13 21.33
N LEU A 432 9.87 24.67 20.20
CA LEU A 432 11.26 24.50 19.76
C LEU A 432 12.26 24.98 20.81
N SER A 433 11.96 26.09 21.49
CA SER A 433 12.84 26.68 22.50
C SER A 433 12.82 25.93 23.84
N THR A 434 11.76 25.18 24.15
CA THR A 434 11.61 24.44 25.44
C THR A 434 12.11 23.00 25.38
N GLY A 435 12.42 22.45 24.22
CA GLY A 435 12.87 21.05 24.06
C GLY A 435 11.82 19.97 24.37
N VAL A 436 10.57 20.36 24.62
CA VAL A 436 9.47 19.44 24.98
C VAL A 436 9.05 18.52 23.81
N HIS A 437 9.46 18.84 22.59
CA HIS A 437 9.04 18.24 21.33
C HIS A 437 9.93 17.08 20.83
N GLU A 438 10.91 16.63 21.63
CA GLU A 438 11.90 15.63 21.18
C GLU A 438 11.32 14.25 20.81
N SER A 439 9.99 14.06 20.92
CA SER A 439 9.36 12.73 20.75
C SER A 439 8.54 12.53 19.49
N ASP A 440 8.04 13.57 18.81
CA ASP A 440 7.03 13.42 17.76
C ASP A 440 7.50 13.89 16.36
N PRO A 441 7.51 13.00 15.35
CA PRO A 441 7.87 13.39 13.98
C PRO A 441 6.82 14.33 13.34
N GLU A 442 5.57 14.31 13.81
CA GLU A 442 4.47 15.16 13.39
C GLU A 442 4.78 16.64 13.67
N PHE A 443 5.35 16.92 14.83
CA PHE A 443 5.78 18.26 15.18
C PHE A 443 6.78 18.82 14.16
N TYR A 444 7.82 18.07 13.85
CA TYR A 444 8.82 18.50 12.87
C TYR A 444 8.26 18.63 11.46
N LEU A 445 7.27 17.81 11.10
CA LEU A 445 6.55 18.00 9.83
C LEU A 445 5.91 19.38 9.76
N LEU A 446 5.21 19.80 10.83
CA LEU A 446 4.57 21.13 10.88
C LEU A 446 5.60 22.26 10.88
N VAL A 447 6.74 22.09 11.58
CA VAL A 447 7.84 23.05 11.54
C VAL A 447 8.36 23.21 10.10
N LEU A 448 8.64 22.11 9.40
CA LEU A 448 9.10 22.16 8.00
C LEU A 448 8.07 22.85 7.10
N LEU A 449 6.77 22.57 7.27
CA LEU A 449 5.74 23.20 6.47
C LEU A 449 5.63 24.71 6.73
N LEU A 450 5.72 25.18 7.99
CA LEU A 450 5.53 26.59 8.30
C LEU A 450 6.78 27.45 8.06
N PHE A 451 7.98 26.89 8.27
CA PHE A 451 9.24 27.63 8.14
C PHE A 451 9.97 27.34 6.80
N TRP A 452 9.38 26.55 5.90
CA TRP A 452 9.97 26.36 4.57
C TRP A 452 10.07 27.69 3.84
N PRO A 453 11.23 28.06 3.26
CA PRO A 453 11.41 29.35 2.60
C PRO A 453 10.39 29.59 1.47
N GLU A 454 9.92 30.82 1.35
CA GLU A 454 9.14 31.25 0.19
C GLU A 454 10.06 31.91 -0.84
N GLU A 455 9.87 31.59 -2.12
CA GLU A 455 10.54 32.32 -3.19
C GLU A 455 10.00 33.76 -3.21
N ASN A 456 10.88 34.74 -2.98
CA ASN A 456 10.53 36.12 -3.25
C ASN A 456 10.19 36.26 -4.74
N PRO A 457 9.09 36.90 -5.11
CA PRO A 457 8.86 37.20 -6.51
C PRO A 457 10.06 37.99 -7.00
N ARG A 458 10.77 37.48 -8.02
CA ARG A 458 11.81 38.24 -8.69
C ARG A 458 11.19 39.59 -9.05
N THR A 459 11.69 40.66 -8.47
CA THR A 459 11.48 42.04 -8.93
C THR A 459 12.18 42.13 -10.30
N GLY A 460 11.47 41.81 -11.35
CA GLY A 460 12.03 41.74 -12.69
C GLY A 460 10.95 41.54 -13.73
N GLU A 461 9.83 42.27 -13.62
CA GLU A 461 9.08 42.70 -14.78
C GLU A 461 9.48 44.18 -15.00
N GLU A 462 10.46 44.36 -15.90
CA GLU A 462 10.63 45.64 -16.57
C GLU A 462 9.29 45.96 -17.23
N ASN A 463 8.69 47.06 -16.79
CA ASN A 463 7.55 47.66 -17.44
C ASN A 463 7.95 48.11 -18.86
N ASP A 464 7.55 47.39 -19.87
CA ASP A 464 7.33 47.94 -21.21
C ASP A 464 6.06 48.82 -21.08
N ASN A 465 6.26 50.06 -20.64
CA ASN A 465 5.27 51.10 -20.79
C ASN A 465 5.36 51.65 -22.21
N GLU A 466 4.39 51.30 -22.99
CA GLU A 466 4.00 52.12 -24.18
C GLU A 466 3.66 53.55 -23.74
N GLU A 467 4.40 54.49 -24.34
CA GLU A 467 4.14 55.92 -24.30
C GLU A 467 2.73 56.22 -24.79
N LEU A 468 1.95 56.90 -23.97
CA LEU A 468 0.83 57.70 -24.45
C LEU A 468 0.98 59.12 -23.90
N ASN A 469 1.32 60.02 -24.82
CA ASN A 469 1.39 61.46 -24.68
C ASN A 469 0.08 62.10 -24.15
N THR A 470 0.21 63.10 -23.26
CA THR A 470 -0.14 64.54 -23.40
C THR A 470 -0.52 65.17 -22.09
N PRO A 471 -0.59 66.53 -21.99
CA PRO A 471 0.51 67.48 -21.86
C PRO A 471 0.46 68.33 -20.57
N GLU A 472 1.49 69.10 -20.45
CA GLU A 472 1.85 70.08 -19.43
C GLU A 472 0.74 71.01 -18.97
N THR A 473 0.74 71.36 -17.65
CA THR A 473 0.55 72.77 -17.20
C THR A 473 1.41 72.98 -15.93
N GLU A 474 2.12 74.07 -16.03
CA GLU A 474 3.10 74.67 -15.15
C GLU A 474 2.48 75.31 -13.91
N GLU A 475 3.39 75.72 -13.03
CA GLU A 475 3.33 76.74 -11.93
C GLU A 475 3.17 76.15 -10.53
N ASP A 476 3.86 76.54 -9.52
CA ASP A 476 5.00 77.44 -9.28
C ASP A 476 5.49 77.24 -7.85
N GLN A 477 6.78 77.33 -7.64
CA GLN A 477 7.61 77.95 -6.66
C GLN A 477 7.33 77.91 -5.11
N LEU A 478 8.40 77.54 -4.46
CA LEU A 478 9.15 78.20 -3.41
C LEU A 478 8.81 77.91 -1.94
N ARG A 479 9.83 77.44 -1.26
CA ARG A 479 10.66 78.02 -0.17
C ARG A 479 10.77 77.23 1.14
N ASP A 480 12.04 76.93 1.39
CA ASP A 480 12.89 77.09 2.58
C ASP A 480 12.38 76.82 4.01
N GLN A 481 13.06 75.87 4.61
CA GLN A 481 13.79 75.71 5.89
C GLN A 481 13.56 76.80 7.02
N PRO A 482 14.08 76.57 8.24
CA PRO A 482 14.38 75.41 9.06
C PRO A 482 13.97 75.54 10.55
N SER A 483 14.28 74.46 11.34
CA SER A 483 14.63 74.46 12.79
C SER A 483 13.74 75.05 13.82
N GLU A 484 13.45 74.27 14.88
CA GLU A 484 13.90 74.60 16.26
C GLU A 484 13.54 73.44 17.22
N GLU A 485 14.55 73.11 18.04
CA GLU A 485 14.46 72.29 19.23
C GLU A 485 13.67 73.01 20.30
N VAL A 486 12.82 72.34 21.07
CA VAL A 486 12.57 72.66 22.47
C VAL A 486 12.33 71.39 23.26
N SER A 487 13.24 71.14 24.18
CA SER A 487 13.13 70.32 25.37
C SER A 487 12.12 70.86 26.35
N ILE A 488 11.53 70.02 27.21
CA ILE A 488 11.50 70.11 28.68
C ILE A 488 10.34 69.34 29.31
N ASN A 489 10.72 68.42 30.21
CA ASN A 489 10.22 67.94 31.50
C ASN A 489 8.95 67.13 31.62
N LYS A 490 9.17 65.91 32.13
CA LYS A 490 8.99 65.33 33.50
C LYS A 490 7.61 65.52 34.15
N ASP A 491 7.01 64.42 34.41
CA ASP A 491 6.65 63.74 35.69
C ASP A 491 5.45 62.77 35.44
N ASP A 492 5.61 61.50 35.49
CA ASP A 492 5.38 60.46 36.51
C ASP A 492 3.93 59.90 36.66
N PRO A 493 3.66 58.75 37.25
CA PRO A 493 3.84 57.38 36.64
C PRO A 493 2.49 56.65 36.59
N GLY A 494 2.42 55.71 35.65
CA GLY A 494 1.38 54.72 35.62
C GLY A 494 1.96 53.42 35.03
N GLU A 495 2.30 52.49 35.88
CA GLU A 495 2.74 51.15 35.56
C GLU A 495 1.70 50.43 34.71
N ASN A 496 2.00 50.23 33.43
CA ASN A 496 1.47 49.16 32.62
C ASN A 496 2.57 48.08 32.50
N PRO A 497 2.28 46.79 32.70
CA PRO A 497 3.30 45.77 32.53
C PRO A 497 3.70 45.74 31.06
N GLU A 498 4.96 46.05 30.80
CA GLU A 498 5.62 45.97 29.52
C GLU A 498 5.47 44.54 28.97
N GLN A 499 4.77 44.40 27.87
CA GLN A 499 4.93 43.26 26.98
C GLN A 499 6.41 43.25 26.53
N PRO A 500 7.11 42.13 26.65
CA PRO A 500 8.50 42.07 26.19
C PRO A 500 8.55 42.41 24.68
N PRO A 501 9.59 43.14 24.22
CA PRO A 501 9.73 43.47 22.81
C PRO A 501 9.71 42.20 21.98
N LEU A 502 8.94 42.19 20.91
CA LEU A 502 8.95 41.13 19.89
C LEU A 502 10.39 40.92 19.44
N GLY A 503 11.08 39.99 20.09
CA GLY A 503 12.37 39.52 19.65
C GLY A 503 12.25 39.03 18.21
N LEU A 504 13.16 39.41 17.35
CA LEU A 504 13.33 38.89 16.00
C LEU A 504 13.27 37.35 16.09
N ILE A 505 12.23 36.79 15.52
CA ILE A 505 12.05 35.32 15.44
C ILE A 505 13.22 34.79 14.61
N SER A 506 14.17 34.14 15.25
CA SER A 506 15.24 33.43 14.53
C SER A 506 14.64 32.22 13.86
N ASP A 507 14.73 32.12 12.53
CA ASP A 507 14.27 30.94 11.79
C ASP A 507 14.98 29.69 12.31
N PRO A 508 14.24 28.59 12.54
CA PRO A 508 14.84 27.32 12.96
C PRO A 508 15.80 26.79 11.89
N ASP A 509 16.81 26.04 12.33
CA ASP A 509 17.66 25.28 11.42
C ASP A 509 16.87 24.08 10.86
N LEU A 510 16.39 24.22 9.62
CA LEU A 510 15.56 23.22 8.97
C LEU A 510 16.31 21.92 8.70
N GLU A 511 17.63 21.95 8.41
CA GLU A 511 18.42 20.73 8.23
C GLU A 511 18.51 19.92 9.54
N HIS A 512 18.69 20.63 10.64
CA HIS A 512 18.62 20.03 11.96
C HIS A 512 17.24 19.45 12.26
N CYS A 513 16.16 20.16 11.91
CA CYS A 513 14.78 19.70 12.07
C CYS A 513 14.50 18.43 11.24
N VAL A 514 15.03 18.33 10.01
CA VAL A 514 14.93 17.09 9.20
C VAL A 514 15.63 15.92 9.89
N THR A 515 16.83 16.16 10.44
CA THR A 515 17.59 15.11 11.16
C THR A 515 16.82 14.65 12.41
N LEU A 516 16.24 15.58 13.17
CA LEU A 516 15.42 15.24 14.34
C LEU A 516 14.14 14.51 13.94
N MET A 517 13.49 14.91 12.86
CA MET A 517 12.31 14.24 12.33
C MET A 517 12.60 12.79 11.95
N GLU A 518 13.71 12.52 11.24
CA GLU A 518 14.13 11.15 10.93
C GLU A 518 14.39 10.33 12.20
N LYS A 519 15.09 10.90 13.17
CA LYS A 519 15.40 10.24 14.43
C LYS A 519 14.15 9.93 15.25
N THR A 520 13.24 10.88 15.39
CA THR A 520 11.98 10.68 16.14
C THR A 520 11.08 9.70 15.43
N TYR A 521 10.98 9.76 14.10
CA TYR A 521 10.27 8.76 13.32
C TYR A 521 10.79 7.35 13.58
N ASP A 522 12.10 7.16 13.53
CA ASP A 522 12.71 5.84 13.77
C ASP A 522 12.49 5.35 15.21
N ASN A 523 12.39 6.24 16.19
CA ASN A 523 12.07 5.91 17.58
C ASN A 523 10.60 5.52 17.76
N VAL A 524 9.66 6.30 17.23
CA VAL A 524 8.21 6.12 17.42
C VAL A 524 7.67 5.03 16.50
N TYR A 525 7.95 5.13 15.22
CA TYR A 525 7.35 4.32 14.16
C TYR A 525 8.28 3.27 13.55
N GLY A 526 9.58 3.26 13.87
CA GLY A 526 10.53 2.28 13.39
C GLY A 526 10.19 0.84 13.77
N LYS A 527 9.39 0.66 14.84
CA LYS A 527 8.81 -0.64 15.23
C LYS A 527 7.81 -1.19 14.21
N TYR A 528 7.21 -0.34 13.36
CA TYR A 528 6.19 -0.75 12.39
C TYR A 528 6.79 -1.05 11.02
N LEU A 529 7.50 -0.07 10.45
CA LEU A 529 8.11 -0.18 9.14
C LEU A 529 9.40 0.65 9.11
N ARG A 530 10.51 0.04 8.76
CA ARG A 530 11.78 0.75 8.60
C ARG A 530 11.79 1.56 7.29
N GLY A 531 10.99 2.65 7.27
CA GLY A 531 11.08 3.68 6.24
C GLY A 531 10.62 3.31 4.84
N ARG A 532 9.86 2.24 4.67
CA ARG A 532 9.45 1.75 3.36
C ARG A 532 8.09 2.30 2.97
N TYR A 533 8.00 2.90 1.78
CA TYR A 533 6.75 3.35 1.15
C TYR A 533 5.87 4.28 2.00
N LEU A 534 6.49 5.26 2.62
CA LEU A 534 5.73 6.35 3.24
C LEU A 534 5.10 7.22 2.15
N LEU A 535 3.85 7.56 2.36
CA LEU A 535 3.14 8.45 1.45
C LEU A 535 3.49 9.90 1.76
N PRO A 536 3.74 10.74 0.75
CA PRO A 536 3.76 12.17 0.98
C PRO A 536 2.37 12.61 1.42
N LEU A 537 2.33 13.40 2.49
CA LEU A 537 1.11 14.01 3.02
C LEU A 537 0.84 15.35 2.35
N PHE A 538 1.89 16.14 2.17
CA PHE A 538 1.83 17.46 1.57
C PHE A 538 2.82 17.59 0.41
N PHE A 539 2.52 18.46 -0.53
CA PHE A 539 3.37 18.83 -1.65
C PHE A 539 3.49 20.35 -1.72
N LEU A 540 4.63 20.83 -2.18
CA LEU A 540 4.86 22.26 -2.42
C LEU A 540 4.09 22.67 -3.69
N GLY A 541 3.14 23.59 -3.51
CA GLY A 541 2.35 24.20 -4.57
C GLY A 541 2.77 25.64 -4.84
N LYS A 542 2.17 26.25 -5.87
CA LYS A 542 2.43 27.63 -6.33
C LYS A 542 1.75 28.70 -5.47
N GLY A 543 0.97 28.31 -4.46
CA GLY A 543 0.32 29.24 -3.54
C GLY A 543 1.30 29.99 -2.62
N ARG A 544 0.81 30.92 -1.82
CA ARG A 544 1.56 31.66 -0.81
C ARG A 544 1.03 31.34 0.59
N GLY A 545 1.87 31.52 1.60
CA GLY A 545 1.51 31.23 2.98
C GLY A 545 1.04 29.78 3.17
N LEU A 546 -0.04 29.56 3.90
CA LEU A 546 -0.57 28.21 4.14
C LEU A 546 -1.12 27.54 2.88
N SER A 547 -1.62 28.30 1.90
CA SER A 547 -2.23 27.76 0.70
C SER A 547 -1.25 27.09 -0.27
N ARG A 548 0.07 27.28 -0.08
CA ARG A 548 1.12 26.61 -0.85
C ARG A 548 1.22 25.11 -0.55
N TRP A 549 0.69 24.64 0.55
CA TRP A 549 0.77 23.24 0.95
C TRP A 549 -0.40 22.44 0.39
N ILE A 550 -0.16 21.69 -0.67
CA ILE A 550 -1.17 20.88 -1.31
C ILE A 550 -1.23 19.52 -0.62
N HIS A 551 -2.30 19.25 0.13
CA HIS A 551 -2.49 17.93 0.70
C HIS A 551 -2.76 16.87 -0.39
N ARG A 552 -2.20 15.68 -0.22
CA ARG A 552 -2.30 14.57 -1.18
C ARG A 552 -3.74 14.28 -1.63
N SER A 553 -4.73 14.35 -0.75
CA SER A 553 -6.13 14.09 -1.12
C SER A 553 -6.65 14.97 -2.25
N ARG A 554 -6.07 16.16 -2.42
CA ARG A 554 -6.40 17.08 -3.50
C ARG A 554 -5.88 16.58 -4.84
N LEU A 555 -4.67 16.03 -4.86
CA LEU A 555 -4.11 15.37 -6.05
C LEU A 555 -4.87 14.08 -6.37
N ASP A 556 -5.19 13.27 -5.36
CA ASP A 556 -6.00 12.05 -5.54
C ASP A 556 -7.38 12.37 -6.17
N ALA A 557 -8.01 13.50 -5.79
CA ALA A 557 -9.28 13.95 -6.37
C ALA A 557 -9.15 14.33 -7.86
N VAL A 558 -8.04 14.97 -8.26
CA VAL A 558 -7.75 15.28 -9.68
C VAL A 558 -7.61 13.99 -10.49
N VAL A 559 -6.79 13.05 -9.99
CA VAL A 559 -6.57 11.77 -10.66
C VAL A 559 -7.88 10.97 -10.79
N GLN A 560 -8.71 11.00 -9.74
CA GLN A 560 -10.01 10.33 -9.78
C GLN A 560 -10.92 10.92 -10.84
N ARG A 561 -11.06 12.24 -10.92
CA ARG A 561 -11.86 12.93 -11.94
C ARG A 561 -11.37 12.61 -13.35
N HIS A 562 -10.05 12.63 -13.57
CA HIS A 562 -9.46 12.29 -14.86
C HIS A 562 -9.83 10.86 -15.29
N VAL A 563 -9.67 9.87 -14.40
CA VAL A 563 -10.02 8.48 -14.68
C VAL A 563 -11.53 8.29 -14.86
N GLU A 564 -12.37 9.07 -14.20
CA GLU A 564 -13.83 9.03 -14.37
C GLU A 564 -14.22 9.54 -15.75
N THR A 565 -13.65 10.66 -16.21
CA THR A 565 -13.90 11.22 -17.54
C THR A 565 -13.46 10.27 -18.65
N GLU A 566 -12.33 9.57 -18.51
CA GLU A 566 -11.89 8.57 -19.49
C GLU A 566 -12.73 7.29 -19.48
N SER A 567 -13.32 6.92 -18.35
CA SER A 567 -14.04 5.64 -18.19
C SER A 567 -15.49 5.70 -18.65
N ASP A 568 -16.09 6.87 -18.75
CA ASP A 568 -17.47 7.03 -19.24
C ASP A 568 -17.62 6.74 -20.76
N ASN A 569 -16.50 6.54 -21.46
CA ASN A 569 -16.45 6.24 -22.89
C ASN A 569 -16.47 4.73 -23.22
N ASP A 570 -16.47 3.81 -22.24
CA ASP A 570 -16.51 2.36 -22.50
C ASP A 570 -17.58 1.63 -21.68
N PRO A 571 -18.80 1.45 -22.23
CA PRO A 571 -19.91 0.81 -21.52
C PRO A 571 -19.82 -0.71 -21.41
N SER A 572 -18.74 -1.35 -21.92
CA SER A 572 -18.65 -2.82 -22.02
C SER A 572 -18.02 -3.54 -20.81
N GLU A 573 -17.60 -2.82 -19.74
CA GLU A 573 -16.89 -3.44 -18.63
C GLU A 573 -17.79 -3.98 -17.50
N PRO A 574 -17.56 -5.24 -17.06
CA PRO A 574 -18.42 -5.89 -16.06
C PRO A 574 -18.24 -5.36 -14.61
N ASN A 575 -17.26 -4.49 -14.34
CA ASN A 575 -17.04 -3.91 -13.00
C ASN A 575 -16.32 -2.56 -13.03
N PRO A 576 -17.01 -1.45 -13.32
CA PRO A 576 -16.42 -0.14 -13.58
C PRO A 576 -15.61 0.41 -12.38
N ASN A 577 -16.05 0.22 -11.15
CA ASN A 577 -15.36 0.74 -9.97
C ASN A 577 -14.00 0.07 -9.72
N LYS A 578 -13.85 -1.22 -10.04
CA LYS A 578 -12.59 -1.94 -9.89
C LYS A 578 -11.58 -1.51 -10.95
N THR A 579 -12.02 -1.25 -12.15
CA THR A 579 -11.18 -0.78 -13.26
C THR A 579 -10.72 0.65 -13.02
N LYS A 580 -11.61 1.54 -12.58
CA LYS A 580 -11.26 2.92 -12.17
C LYS A 580 -10.15 2.90 -11.11
N ARG A 581 -10.28 2.10 -10.04
CA ARG A 581 -9.24 1.96 -9.01
C ARG A 581 -7.91 1.41 -9.54
N LYS A 582 -7.93 0.46 -10.48
CA LYS A 582 -6.71 -0.05 -11.11
C LYS A 582 -6.02 1.03 -11.95
N LYS A 583 -6.78 1.83 -12.71
CA LYS A 583 -6.25 2.94 -13.51
C LYS A 583 -5.61 4.00 -12.59
N ILE A 584 -6.29 4.45 -11.53
CA ILE A 584 -5.74 5.38 -10.54
C ILE A 584 -4.42 4.86 -9.96
N ASN A 585 -4.39 3.57 -9.58
CA ASN A 585 -3.17 2.97 -9.04
C ASN A 585 -2.05 2.86 -10.07
N HIS A 586 -2.40 2.60 -11.33
CA HIS A 586 -1.44 2.57 -12.42
C HIS A 586 -0.81 3.95 -12.61
N MET A 587 -1.60 5.00 -12.70
CA MET A 587 -1.11 6.38 -12.86
C MET A 587 -0.13 6.79 -11.76
N TRP A 588 -0.41 6.47 -10.48
CA TRP A 588 0.53 6.72 -9.40
C TRP A 588 1.81 5.88 -9.50
N LYS A 589 1.72 4.66 -10.04
CA LYS A 589 2.90 3.78 -10.18
C LYS A 589 3.76 4.12 -11.38
N SER A 590 3.14 4.46 -12.51
CA SER A 590 3.85 4.84 -13.74
C SER A 590 4.46 6.24 -13.65
N GLY A 591 3.88 7.11 -12.80
CA GLY A 591 4.21 8.52 -12.74
C GLY A 591 3.37 9.39 -13.68
N ASP A 592 2.39 8.81 -14.42
CA ASP A 592 1.51 9.55 -15.32
C ASP A 592 0.69 10.65 -14.60
N VAL A 593 0.56 10.53 -13.28
CA VAL A 593 -0.05 11.56 -12.42
C VAL A 593 0.63 12.92 -12.61
N TRP A 594 1.95 12.92 -12.74
CA TRP A 594 2.74 14.15 -12.84
C TRP A 594 2.61 14.84 -14.21
N GLU A 595 2.07 14.15 -15.20
CA GLU A 595 1.82 14.68 -16.55
C GLU A 595 0.45 15.37 -16.68
N LEU A 596 -0.41 15.24 -15.65
CA LEU A 596 -1.71 15.89 -15.65
C LEU A 596 -1.58 17.41 -15.56
N PRO A 597 -2.15 18.19 -16.51
CA PRO A 597 -2.01 19.64 -16.54
C PRO A 597 -2.52 20.32 -15.25
N GLU A 598 -3.61 19.81 -14.65
CA GLU A 598 -4.13 20.33 -13.38
C GLU A 598 -3.12 20.18 -12.25
N ILE A 599 -2.40 19.04 -12.17
CA ILE A 599 -1.38 18.79 -11.15
C ILE A 599 -0.16 19.67 -11.40
N GLN A 600 0.29 19.81 -12.64
CA GLN A 600 1.40 20.70 -13.00
C GLN A 600 1.09 22.18 -12.71
N ASN A 601 -0.17 22.59 -12.85
CA ASN A 601 -0.60 23.93 -12.49
C ASN A 601 -0.65 24.18 -10.98
N MET A 602 -0.89 23.15 -10.19
CA MET A 602 -0.95 23.23 -8.73
C MET A 602 0.42 23.20 -8.06
N LEU A 603 1.34 22.36 -8.58
CA LEU A 603 2.62 22.10 -7.95
C LEU A 603 3.71 23.05 -8.44
N GLN A 604 4.63 23.40 -7.53
CA GLN A 604 5.79 24.22 -7.82
C GLN A 604 6.98 23.32 -8.18
N PRO A 605 7.58 23.48 -9.38
CA PRO A 605 8.84 22.82 -9.71
C PRO A 605 9.97 23.37 -8.83
N ILE A 606 10.86 22.50 -8.38
CA ILE A 606 12.06 22.87 -7.64
C ILE A 606 13.32 22.58 -8.45
N GLN A 607 14.42 23.29 -8.13
CA GLN A 607 15.76 22.99 -8.63
C GLN A 607 16.49 22.14 -7.58
N ILE A 608 17.29 21.19 -8.03
CA ILE A 608 18.09 20.36 -7.14
C ILE A 608 19.55 20.35 -7.59
N GLU A 609 20.46 20.39 -6.63
CA GLU A 609 21.86 20.06 -6.84
C GLU A 609 22.09 18.58 -6.53
N THR A 610 22.55 17.82 -7.51
CA THR A 610 22.84 16.39 -7.35
C THR A 610 24.20 16.18 -6.71
N THR A 611 24.24 15.96 -5.42
CA THR A 611 25.41 15.41 -4.75
C THR A 611 25.37 13.88 -4.84
N GLN A 612 26.22 13.29 -5.68
CA GLN A 612 26.36 11.84 -5.81
C GLN A 612 27.06 11.27 -4.56
N GLN A 613 26.32 10.99 -3.52
CA GLN A 613 26.75 10.05 -2.47
C GLN A 613 26.10 8.70 -2.73
N ARG A 614 26.92 7.67 -2.94
CA ARG A 614 26.57 6.35 -3.49
C ARG A 614 25.79 5.41 -2.55
N GLU A 615 25.48 5.75 -1.30
CA GLU A 615 24.89 4.81 -0.35
C GLU A 615 23.43 5.08 0.03
N GLU A 616 22.93 6.30 -0.11
CA GLU A 616 21.51 6.65 -0.05
C GLU A 616 21.24 7.69 -1.12
N ALA A 617 20.19 7.53 -1.92
CA ALA A 617 19.80 8.50 -2.94
C ALA A 617 19.30 9.78 -2.25
N LYS A 618 20.21 10.62 -1.80
CA LYS A 618 19.95 11.94 -1.20
C LYS A 618 20.30 13.02 -2.21
N VAL A 619 19.46 14.04 -2.30
CA VAL A 619 19.68 15.24 -3.10
C VAL A 619 19.57 16.46 -2.21
N THR A 620 20.32 17.48 -2.55
CA THR A 620 20.20 18.79 -1.92
C THR A 620 19.18 19.61 -2.70
N VAL A 621 18.16 20.10 -2.02
CA VAL A 621 17.18 21.02 -2.59
C VAL A 621 17.69 22.41 -2.34
N ASP A 622 17.90 23.16 -3.43
CA ASP A 622 18.20 24.58 -3.33
C ASP A 622 16.92 25.31 -2.88
N CYS A 623 16.95 25.79 -1.65
CA CYS A 623 15.88 26.60 -1.11
C CYS A 623 16.26 28.08 -1.25
N VAL A 624 15.32 28.90 -1.62
CA VAL A 624 15.52 30.35 -1.74
C VAL A 624 16.18 30.91 -0.49
N GLY A 625 17.22 31.70 -0.67
CA GLY A 625 18.01 32.26 0.42
C GLY A 625 19.28 31.49 0.81
N GLY A 626 19.71 30.53 -0.02
CA GLY A 626 20.99 29.81 0.16
C GLY A 626 20.96 28.75 1.27
N LYS A 627 19.78 28.34 1.72
CA LYS A 627 19.61 27.22 2.64
C LYS A 627 19.44 25.93 1.81
N ASN A 628 20.37 25.01 1.94
CA ASN A 628 20.33 23.72 1.28
C ASN A 628 19.77 22.67 2.25
N ILE A 629 18.74 21.92 1.84
CA ILE A 629 18.12 20.89 2.66
C ILE A 629 18.28 19.53 1.97
N THR A 630 18.75 18.56 2.73
CA THR A 630 18.91 17.19 2.24
C THR A 630 17.56 16.48 2.16
N SER A 631 17.22 16.00 0.98
CA SER A 631 15.97 15.31 0.70
C SER A 631 16.21 13.95 0.09
N ARG A 632 15.29 13.00 0.28
CA ARG A 632 15.33 11.69 -0.36
C ARG A 632 14.76 11.74 -1.76
N ILE A 633 15.27 10.91 -2.66
CA ILE A 633 14.70 10.71 -4.00
C ILE A 633 13.78 9.48 -3.99
N ASP A 634 12.61 9.56 -4.64
CA ASP A 634 11.77 8.39 -4.92
C ASP A 634 12.42 7.54 -6.05
N ASP A 635 12.60 6.24 -5.77
CA ASP A 635 13.49 5.25 -6.44
C ASP A 635 13.26 5.01 -7.95
N LYS A 636 13.52 5.97 -8.84
CA LYS A 636 13.55 5.67 -10.27
C LYS A 636 14.81 6.28 -10.95
N PRO A 637 15.43 5.60 -11.93
CA PRO A 637 16.62 6.14 -12.59
C PRO A 637 16.29 7.40 -13.41
N ILE A 638 17.09 8.44 -13.21
CA ILE A 638 16.92 9.76 -13.84
C ILE A 638 17.36 9.68 -15.31
N LYS A 639 16.43 10.03 -16.23
CA LYS A 639 16.74 10.35 -17.63
C LYS A 639 16.37 11.81 -17.87
N SER A 640 17.35 12.60 -18.34
CA SER A 640 17.26 14.05 -18.59
C SER A 640 16.33 14.39 -19.78
N PRO A 641 15.65 15.57 -19.83
CA PRO A 641 15.46 16.60 -18.82
C PRO A 641 14.28 16.31 -17.88
N VAL A 642 14.40 16.67 -16.62
CA VAL A 642 13.50 16.24 -15.56
C VAL A 642 13.03 17.43 -14.75
N ARG A 643 11.72 17.48 -14.44
CA ARG A 643 11.16 18.39 -13.46
C ARG A 643 11.12 17.69 -12.10
N PHE A 644 11.38 18.45 -11.04
CA PHE A 644 11.35 17.93 -9.68
C PHE A 644 10.23 18.60 -8.90
N TYR A 645 9.52 17.82 -8.09
CA TYR A 645 8.52 18.30 -7.16
C TYR A 645 8.89 17.86 -5.74
N LEU A 646 8.68 18.75 -4.79
CA LEU A 646 8.91 18.48 -3.38
C LEU A 646 7.65 18.00 -2.69
N GLY A 647 7.75 16.91 -1.96
CA GLY A 647 6.72 16.41 -1.06
C GLY A 647 7.27 16.18 0.34
N PHE A 648 6.38 16.08 1.32
CA PHE A 648 6.68 15.83 2.72
C PHE A 648 5.90 14.62 3.21
N ASN A 649 6.60 13.59 3.63
CA ASN A 649 6.03 12.49 4.36
C ASN A 649 6.36 12.62 5.86
N ILE A 650 5.88 11.69 6.68
CA ILE A 650 6.10 11.72 8.13
C ILE A 650 7.56 11.45 8.56
N ARG A 651 8.45 11.12 7.64
CA ARG A 651 9.88 10.92 7.91
C ARG A 651 10.75 12.08 7.42
N GLY A 652 10.19 12.97 6.60
CA GLY A 652 10.90 14.14 6.08
C GLY A 652 10.56 14.48 4.63
N PRO A 653 11.29 15.43 4.04
CA PRO A 653 11.13 15.85 2.66
C PRO A 653 11.54 14.74 1.67
N VAL A 654 10.79 14.63 0.56
CA VAL A 654 11.01 13.67 -0.52
C VAL A 654 10.89 14.37 -1.85
N VAL A 655 11.83 14.15 -2.75
CA VAL A 655 11.81 14.71 -4.10
C VAL A 655 11.27 13.68 -5.08
N PHE A 656 10.29 14.09 -5.87
CA PHE A 656 9.72 13.33 -6.97
C PHE A 656 10.19 13.90 -8.28
N TYR A 657 10.71 13.05 -9.16
CA TYR A 657 11.10 13.49 -10.49
C TYR A 657 10.07 13.11 -11.55
N VAL A 658 9.90 13.96 -12.54
CA VAL A 658 8.97 13.79 -13.66
C VAL A 658 9.78 13.78 -14.94
N GLY A 659 9.74 12.69 -15.69
CA GLY A 659 10.29 12.63 -17.03
C GLY A 659 9.54 13.56 -17.96
N ALA A 660 10.26 14.29 -18.85
CA ALA A 660 9.60 14.95 -19.94
C ALA A 660 8.87 13.92 -20.82
N PRO A 661 7.66 14.22 -21.36
CA PRO A 661 7.05 13.35 -22.34
C PRO A 661 8.05 13.14 -23.47
N LEU A 662 8.23 11.91 -23.89
CA LEU A 662 8.92 11.61 -25.14
C LEU A 662 8.16 12.37 -26.23
N ASN A 663 8.67 13.52 -26.64
CA ASN A 663 8.13 14.22 -27.79
C ASN A 663 8.10 13.24 -28.95
N ALA A 664 6.91 12.90 -29.38
CA ALA A 664 6.70 12.28 -30.67
C ALA A 664 7.10 13.29 -31.73
N SER A 665 8.37 13.36 -32.04
CA SER A 665 8.93 13.98 -33.26
C SER A 665 10.44 13.72 -33.28
N GLU A 666 10.81 12.58 -33.81
CA GLU A 666 11.78 12.40 -34.90
C GLU A 666 11.77 10.94 -35.34
#